data_f82ea9a4b0be2e5c3a4a4d916b36812d
#
_entry.id   f82ea9a4b0be2e5c3a4a4d916b36812d
#
_cell.length_a   1.000
_cell.length_b   1.000
_cell.length_c   1.000
_cell.angle_alpha   90.00
_cell.angle_beta   90.00
_cell.angle_gamma   90.00
#
_symmetry.space_group_name_H-M   'P 1'
#
loop_
_entity.id
_entity.type
_entity.pdbx_description
1 polymer ?
#
loop_
_entity_poly.entity_id
_entity_poly.type
_entity_poly.pdbx_seq_one_letter_code
_entity_poly.pdbx_strand_id
1 'polypeptide(L)'
;MAGCTFGAPDSENLVKHEDRKDHWSFKPLSQFKPDHTIDSFINKKLIANGLSMSPEADRQTWIRRVYFDLIGLPPSPEQVRTFLNDTDSGAHERVVDQLLSSPRYGERWAQHWLDVVRYADTHGFEVNTPRPNAWPYRDYVIEAFNNDTPFDQFIREQIAGDQFGKDAGTGFLVTAARLLPGQIGKDAESMRLARQDELGEIVINTSEAFLGLSVGCARCHDHKFDDISAKDYYSMQAFFSGVSYGNRPIRSLESETLNKEKEKLKSRIREIDHNLAGLVPLARSGVERLPVRALINVERFAPVKARKIRFTIQKTNLYEPCIDELEVFDSNGKNIALSSLNVTSSASGSKEEPNRHQLDFINDGKFGNSNSWMCSKKTGWVMLEFPIEHTIERVVWARDRYGKFKDRLAIEYVIEVADDSGKWQIIADSKDRRSLIDIVSGVVEPGPGRSGNNVFENAFDGDIGTTTFTTNGGTVTAPQRSLLALEEGIIHNLSHIRINDVAGNDNNGRMKKITVRVTTDSDKDLTARTYSDVANLSVKMLSGDTNPLPNVVINDNTIEHLDTEHDGFYSIVFDPVLGATGIEFEWENEGQHKHWTIREIEACTSAPELQKNQIVITAQDSKQQLKSKSLMQEKSNIEARLREFSKSRSVFGGIFGKPDPVHILNRGDAEQPEEEVAPTVLSALGDLSLAKDAPESERRLALAKWIADEKNPLTARVAVNRIWQGHFGIGIVETSNDFGKIGAAPSHPELLDWLSLEFIRSGWSVKHLHRLIVLSDTYRQSGQVVTHASTKDAEVRLLWRFPSRRLEAEGIRDAMLAVSGRLNLKTGGPGFDLFSSRGGLSGFPPILKFQGDGLRRMIYAHKIRMEPDAVFGAFDCPDAGQSVSRRRQSTTPIQALNLFNSQFTIDESKEMAKRIIKDVGSELPVQVTHAYWLAYGRDPQPKEISDAESVIRQHGLETLCRAIFNSNEFLFIP
;
A
#
# COMPACT_ATOMS: atom_id res chain seq x y z
N MET A 1 -31.91 -10.64 -14.18
CA MET A 1 -33.06 -9.91 -14.74
C MET A 1 -34.35 -10.48 -14.10
N ALA A 2 -34.91 -9.76 -13.15
CA ALA A 2 -36.26 -9.97 -12.69
C ALA A 2 -36.89 -8.58 -12.59
N GLY A 3 -37.76 -8.26 -13.53
CA GLY A 3 -38.46 -6.98 -13.61
C GLY A 3 -39.48 -6.86 -12.47
N CYS A 4 -39.20 -5.98 -11.53
CA CYS A 4 -40.23 -5.46 -10.62
C CYS A 4 -40.84 -4.21 -11.25
N THR A 5 -42.01 -4.35 -11.84
CA THR A 5 -42.87 -3.23 -12.19
C THR A 5 -43.45 -2.67 -10.89
N PHE A 6 -42.90 -1.58 -10.40
CA PHE A 6 -43.55 -0.78 -9.36
C PHE A 6 -44.56 0.16 -10.02
N GLY A 7 -45.83 0.00 -9.66
CA GLY A 7 -46.89 0.94 -10.01
C GLY A 7 -46.58 2.34 -9.42
N ALA A 8 -46.96 3.37 -10.15
CA ALA A 8 -46.84 4.76 -9.69
C ALA A 8 -47.54 4.93 -8.32
N PRO A 9 -46.90 5.55 -7.34
CA PRO A 9 -47.54 5.80 -6.06
C PRO A 9 -48.57 6.91 -6.19
N ASP A 10 -49.73 6.70 -5.53
CA ASP A 10 -50.79 7.67 -5.42
C ASP A 10 -50.27 9.03 -4.89
N SER A 11 -50.68 10.09 -5.58
CA SER A 11 -50.28 11.48 -5.37
C SER A 11 -50.77 12.15 -4.07
N GLU A 12 -51.33 11.39 -3.13
CA GLU A 12 -51.98 11.99 -1.93
C GLU A 12 -51.13 11.93 -0.64
N ASN A 13 -49.87 11.37 -0.67
CA ASN A 13 -49.01 11.31 0.53
C ASN A 13 -47.63 11.99 0.38
N LEU A 14 -47.52 12.99 -0.47
CA LEU A 14 -46.31 13.85 -0.48
C LEU A 14 -46.38 14.78 0.76
N VAL A 15 -45.57 14.48 1.77
CA VAL A 15 -45.33 15.40 2.90
C VAL A 15 -44.96 16.76 2.31
N LYS A 16 -45.70 17.82 2.66
CA LYS A 16 -45.47 19.17 2.13
C LYS A 16 -44.02 19.60 2.42
N HIS A 17 -43.38 20.23 1.46
CA HIS A 17 -42.01 20.71 1.52
C HIS A 17 -41.74 21.58 2.78
N GLU A 18 -42.71 22.35 3.26
CA GLU A 18 -42.61 23.19 4.47
C GLU A 18 -42.40 22.38 5.75
N ASP A 19 -42.95 21.14 5.84
CA ASP A 19 -42.79 20.28 7.01
C ASP A 19 -41.38 19.61 7.09
N ARG A 20 -40.64 19.64 5.97
CA ARG A 20 -39.31 18.97 5.92
C ARG A 20 -38.21 19.82 6.55
N LYS A 21 -38.28 21.15 6.41
CA LYS A 21 -37.30 22.09 7.01
C LYS A 21 -37.42 22.23 8.53
N ASP A 22 -38.58 21.90 9.12
CA ASP A 22 -38.83 22.05 10.56
C ASP A 22 -38.30 20.87 11.42
N HIS A 23 -37.45 20.01 10.84
CA HIS A 23 -36.88 18.88 11.57
C HIS A 23 -35.91 19.36 12.69
N TRP A 24 -35.92 18.69 13.84
CA TRP A 24 -35.15 19.06 15.03
C TRP A 24 -33.65 19.20 14.75
N SER A 25 -33.10 18.36 13.89
CA SER A 25 -31.64 18.30 13.61
C SER A 25 -31.13 19.48 12.79
N PHE A 26 -32.01 20.15 12.01
CA PHE A 26 -31.67 21.34 11.23
C PHE A 26 -31.83 22.65 12.02
N LYS A 27 -32.40 22.58 13.22
CA LYS A 27 -32.56 23.76 14.11
C LYS A 27 -31.23 24.13 14.76
N PRO A 28 -30.96 25.42 15.00
CA PRO A 28 -29.81 25.86 15.75
C PRO A 28 -29.76 25.20 17.13
N LEU A 29 -28.54 25.11 17.69
CA LEU A 29 -28.35 24.56 19.05
C LEU A 29 -29.09 25.41 20.12
N SER A 30 -29.79 24.73 21.01
CA SER A 30 -30.46 25.36 22.16
C SER A 30 -29.44 25.96 23.13
N GLN A 31 -29.69 27.15 23.63
CA GLN A 31 -28.81 27.81 24.62
C GLN A 31 -29.09 27.33 26.05
N PHE A 32 -28.06 27.12 26.82
CA PHE A 32 -28.12 26.64 28.21
C PHE A 32 -27.36 27.55 29.19
N LYS A 33 -27.75 27.50 30.45
CA LYS A 33 -27.01 28.14 31.53
C LYS A 33 -25.73 27.37 31.84
N PRO A 34 -24.68 28.01 32.38
CA PRO A 34 -23.39 27.37 32.65
C PRO A 34 -23.41 26.29 33.76
N ASP A 35 -24.44 26.21 34.54
CA ASP A 35 -24.56 25.33 35.73
C ASP A 35 -25.11 23.92 35.44
N HIS A 36 -25.38 23.61 34.21
CA HIS A 36 -25.82 22.26 33.79
C HIS A 36 -24.67 21.27 33.80
N THR A 37 -24.97 20.00 34.10
CA THR A 37 -24.08 18.86 34.03
C THR A 37 -24.76 17.70 33.29
N ILE A 38 -23.97 16.72 32.80
CA ILE A 38 -24.51 15.48 32.22
C ILE A 38 -25.56 14.88 33.18
N ASP A 39 -25.21 14.76 34.43
CA ASP A 39 -26.03 14.11 35.45
C ASP A 39 -27.33 14.84 35.69
N SER A 40 -27.34 16.17 35.56
CA SER A 40 -28.56 16.96 35.71
C SER A 40 -29.61 16.63 34.63
N PHE A 41 -29.17 16.45 33.40
CA PHE A 41 -30.07 16.07 32.29
C PHE A 41 -30.57 14.63 32.44
N ILE A 42 -29.66 13.69 32.75
CA ILE A 42 -30.00 12.28 32.94
C ILE A 42 -30.98 12.12 34.11
N ASN A 43 -30.68 12.72 35.27
CA ASN A 43 -31.57 12.66 36.46
C ASN A 43 -32.94 13.26 36.17
N LYS A 44 -33.02 14.42 35.51
CA LYS A 44 -34.30 15.01 35.08
C LYS A 44 -35.17 14.02 34.31
N LYS A 45 -34.57 13.31 33.38
CA LYS A 45 -35.27 12.34 32.54
C LYS A 45 -35.65 11.08 33.31
N LEU A 46 -34.76 10.56 34.14
CA LEU A 46 -35.04 9.41 35.03
C LEU A 46 -36.19 9.69 35.98
N ILE A 47 -36.17 10.81 36.68
CA ILE A 47 -37.22 11.22 37.63
C ILE A 47 -38.59 11.33 36.91
N ALA A 48 -38.64 11.93 35.72
CA ALA A 48 -39.85 12.02 34.90
C ALA A 48 -40.44 10.66 34.53
N ASN A 49 -39.61 9.59 34.52
CA ASN A 49 -40.03 8.21 34.24
C ASN A 49 -40.14 7.35 35.53
N GLY A 50 -40.03 7.96 36.72
CA GLY A 50 -40.09 7.26 38.02
C GLY A 50 -38.92 6.26 38.18
N LEU A 51 -37.74 6.65 37.71
CA LEU A 51 -36.47 5.93 37.81
C LEU A 51 -35.43 6.79 38.54
N SER A 52 -34.36 6.16 38.99
CA SER A 52 -33.18 6.80 39.57
C SER A 52 -31.91 6.16 39.04
N MET A 53 -30.81 6.87 39.11
CA MET A 53 -29.47 6.31 38.81
C MET A 53 -29.14 5.15 39.74
N SER A 54 -28.45 4.15 39.22
CA SER A 54 -27.82 3.08 40.00
C SER A 54 -26.70 3.64 40.89
N PRO A 55 -26.36 2.95 42.00
CA PRO A 55 -25.19 3.32 42.81
C PRO A 55 -23.91 3.34 41.94
N GLU A 56 -22.90 4.01 42.47
CA GLU A 56 -21.55 4.00 41.83
C GLU A 56 -20.98 2.58 41.76
N ALA A 57 -20.29 2.26 40.68
CA ALA A 57 -19.55 1.03 40.54
C ALA A 57 -18.34 0.99 41.49
N ASP A 58 -17.90 -0.21 41.85
CA ASP A 58 -16.65 -0.34 42.57
C ASP A 58 -15.45 0.16 41.77
N ARG A 59 -14.39 0.50 42.45
CA ARG A 59 -13.19 1.10 41.83
C ARG A 59 -12.48 0.17 40.81
N GLN A 60 -12.53 -1.13 41.03
CA GLN A 60 -11.97 -2.12 40.07
C GLN A 60 -12.75 -2.16 38.77
N THR A 61 -14.07 -2.18 38.87
CA THR A 61 -14.97 -2.08 37.72
C THR A 61 -14.73 -0.79 36.95
N TRP A 62 -14.64 0.35 37.65
CA TRP A 62 -14.44 1.64 36.99
C TRP A 62 -13.07 1.74 36.25
N ILE A 63 -11.95 1.35 36.93
CA ILE A 63 -10.63 1.45 36.28
C ILE A 63 -10.54 0.54 35.05
N ARG A 64 -11.08 -0.69 35.11
CA ARG A 64 -11.13 -1.57 33.96
C ARG A 64 -11.92 -0.96 32.80
N ARG A 65 -13.10 -0.39 33.10
CA ARG A 65 -13.96 0.30 32.13
C ARG A 65 -13.24 1.45 31.43
N VAL A 66 -12.68 2.37 32.19
CA VAL A 66 -12.05 3.57 31.64
C VAL A 66 -10.79 3.26 30.81
N TYR A 67 -10.03 2.22 31.18
CA TYR A 67 -8.87 1.75 30.40
C TYR A 67 -9.26 1.23 29.03
N PHE A 68 -10.26 0.35 28.96
CA PHE A 68 -10.75 -0.14 27.68
C PHE A 68 -11.39 0.96 26.83
N ASP A 69 -12.09 1.88 27.43
CA ASP A 69 -12.73 2.98 26.71
C ASP A 69 -11.74 3.98 26.14
N LEU A 70 -10.79 4.41 26.93
CA LEU A 70 -9.88 5.48 26.52
C LEU A 70 -8.67 4.95 25.71
N ILE A 71 -8.14 3.77 26.05
CA ILE A 71 -6.93 3.26 25.39
C ILE A 71 -7.08 1.87 24.74
N GLY A 72 -8.23 1.19 24.94
CA GLY A 72 -8.52 -0.11 24.34
C GLY A 72 -7.65 -1.26 24.87
N LEU A 73 -7.06 -1.14 26.05
CA LEU A 73 -6.22 -2.14 26.71
C LEU A 73 -6.62 -2.33 28.16
N PRO A 74 -6.43 -3.52 28.74
CA PRO A 74 -6.65 -3.71 30.18
C PRO A 74 -5.59 -2.96 31.00
N PRO A 75 -5.94 -2.50 32.22
CA PRO A 75 -4.95 -2.03 33.18
C PRO A 75 -4.04 -3.17 33.63
N SER A 76 -2.77 -2.89 33.91
CA SER A 76 -1.89 -3.87 34.55
C SER A 76 -2.26 -4.07 36.03
N PRO A 77 -1.88 -5.22 36.64
CA PRO A 77 -2.08 -5.46 38.06
C PRO A 77 -1.55 -4.33 38.96
N GLU A 78 -0.44 -3.74 38.59
CA GLU A 78 0.19 -2.65 39.30
C GLU A 78 -0.66 -1.35 39.21
N GLN A 79 -1.14 -1.02 38.03
CA GLN A 79 -1.99 0.15 37.80
C GLN A 79 -3.31 0.05 38.61
N VAL A 80 -3.91 -1.15 38.64
CA VAL A 80 -5.10 -1.39 39.45
C VAL A 80 -4.79 -1.20 40.93
N ARG A 81 -3.74 -1.82 41.44
CA ARG A 81 -3.36 -1.68 42.88
C ARG A 81 -3.04 -0.25 43.26
N THR A 82 -2.30 0.46 42.41
CA THR A 82 -1.98 1.88 42.64
C THR A 82 -3.23 2.71 42.75
N PHE A 83 -4.20 2.54 41.86
CA PHE A 83 -5.46 3.27 41.91
C PHE A 83 -6.30 2.88 43.10
N LEU A 84 -6.40 1.59 43.45
CA LEU A 84 -7.19 1.15 44.62
C LEU A 84 -6.64 1.69 45.93
N ASN A 85 -5.34 1.87 46.06
CA ASN A 85 -4.65 2.40 47.21
C ASN A 85 -4.65 3.94 47.25
N ASP A 86 -4.97 4.61 46.16
CA ASP A 86 -5.06 6.05 46.08
C ASP A 86 -6.43 6.54 46.59
N THR A 87 -6.53 6.96 47.85
CA THR A 87 -7.78 7.40 48.50
C THR A 87 -8.06 8.88 48.31
N ASP A 88 -7.22 9.61 47.59
CA ASP A 88 -7.43 11.02 47.31
C ASP A 88 -8.66 11.25 46.42
N SER A 89 -9.39 12.35 46.66
CA SER A 89 -10.60 12.70 45.89
C SER A 89 -10.30 12.90 44.39
N GLY A 90 -9.08 13.32 44.02
CA GLY A 90 -8.66 13.48 42.63
C GLY A 90 -8.13 12.21 41.97
N ALA A 91 -8.27 11.03 42.59
CA ALA A 91 -7.72 9.78 42.04
C ALA A 91 -8.29 9.41 40.65
N HIS A 92 -9.58 9.60 40.41
CA HIS A 92 -10.24 9.34 39.16
C HIS A 92 -9.72 10.26 38.03
N GLU A 93 -9.61 11.57 38.34
CA GLU A 93 -9.09 12.57 37.41
C GLU A 93 -7.67 12.28 37.01
N ARG A 94 -6.78 11.87 37.94
CA ARG A 94 -5.39 11.51 37.63
C ARG A 94 -5.30 10.32 36.63
N VAL A 95 -6.11 9.28 36.84
CA VAL A 95 -6.19 8.15 35.92
C VAL A 95 -6.67 8.59 34.54
N VAL A 96 -7.74 9.38 34.48
CA VAL A 96 -8.29 9.88 33.22
C VAL A 96 -7.25 10.73 32.47
N ASP A 97 -6.63 11.69 33.16
CA ASP A 97 -5.62 12.58 32.55
C ASP A 97 -4.39 11.80 32.07
N GLN A 98 -3.96 10.77 32.81
CA GLN A 98 -2.89 9.84 32.37
C GLN A 98 -3.28 9.07 31.11
N LEU A 99 -4.51 8.56 31.03
CA LEU A 99 -4.98 7.80 29.88
C LEU A 99 -5.15 8.69 28.64
N LEU A 100 -5.68 9.90 28.79
CA LEU A 100 -5.83 10.88 27.71
C LEU A 100 -4.47 11.38 27.17
N SER A 101 -3.42 11.34 27.99
CA SER A 101 -2.06 11.66 27.55
C SER A 101 -1.30 10.48 26.92
N SER A 102 -1.83 9.27 27.05
CA SER A 102 -1.22 8.06 26.49
C SER A 102 -1.31 8.04 24.95
N PRO A 103 -0.23 7.64 24.23
CA PRO A 103 -0.30 7.44 22.79
C PRO A 103 -1.29 6.34 22.38
N ARG A 104 -1.72 5.49 23.32
CA ARG A 104 -2.72 4.44 23.08
C ARG A 104 -4.14 5.00 22.94
N TYR A 105 -4.38 6.22 23.44
CA TYR A 105 -5.64 6.93 23.29
C TYR A 105 -5.97 7.16 21.79
N GLY A 106 -5.04 7.71 21.03
CA GLY A 106 -5.25 7.92 19.59
C GLY A 106 -5.44 6.63 18.83
N GLU A 107 -4.74 5.54 19.20
CA GLU A 107 -4.94 4.21 18.58
C GLU A 107 -6.38 3.71 18.82
N ARG A 108 -6.92 3.91 20.01
CA ARG A 108 -8.30 3.49 20.34
C ARG A 108 -9.34 4.31 19.58
N TRP A 109 -9.22 5.64 19.62
CA TRP A 109 -10.27 6.52 19.08
C TRP A 109 -10.15 6.68 17.55
N ALA A 110 -8.97 6.54 16.99
CA ALA A 110 -8.82 6.40 15.54
C ALA A 110 -9.53 5.17 14.98
N GLN A 111 -9.59 4.06 15.73
CA GLN A 111 -10.31 2.86 15.30
C GLN A 111 -11.78 3.17 15.01
N HIS A 112 -12.46 3.90 15.90
CA HIS A 112 -13.85 4.31 15.70
C HIS A 112 -14.02 5.21 14.49
N TRP A 113 -13.09 6.15 14.28
CA TRP A 113 -13.13 7.01 13.10
C TRP A 113 -12.90 6.24 11.79
N LEU A 114 -11.95 5.33 11.78
CA LEU A 114 -11.61 4.53 10.61
C LEU A 114 -12.77 3.61 10.16
N ASP A 115 -13.63 3.18 11.09
CA ASP A 115 -14.85 2.45 10.78
C ASP A 115 -15.90 3.35 10.10
N VAL A 116 -16.08 4.57 10.61
CA VAL A 116 -17.01 5.55 10.02
C VAL A 116 -16.63 5.86 8.57
N VAL A 117 -15.33 6.06 8.30
CA VAL A 117 -14.86 6.44 6.97
C VAL A 117 -14.51 5.25 6.07
N ARG A 118 -14.77 4.02 6.49
CA ARG A 118 -14.57 2.81 5.70
C ARG A 118 -13.10 2.58 5.27
N TYR A 119 -12.17 2.88 6.16
CA TYR A 119 -10.74 2.69 5.86
C TYR A 119 -10.42 1.24 5.51
N ALA A 120 -9.65 1.05 4.44
CA ALA A 120 -9.06 -0.24 4.08
C ALA A 120 -7.74 -0.06 3.32
N ASP A 121 -6.89 -1.09 3.38
CA ASP A 121 -5.61 -1.16 2.68
C ASP A 121 -5.73 -1.76 1.27
N THR A 122 -6.96 -1.94 0.77
CA THR A 122 -7.27 -2.46 -0.57
C THR A 122 -8.41 -1.71 -1.25
N HIS A 123 -8.52 -1.86 -2.58
CA HIS A 123 -9.53 -1.17 -3.39
C HIS A 123 -10.94 -1.73 -3.24
N GLY A 124 -11.06 -3.01 -2.93
CA GLY A 124 -12.34 -3.73 -2.97
C GLY A 124 -12.65 -4.32 -4.36
N PHE A 125 -13.89 -4.77 -4.53
CA PHE A 125 -14.36 -5.48 -5.70
C PHE A 125 -13.62 -6.81 -5.97
N GLU A 126 -13.85 -7.45 -7.09
CA GLU A 126 -13.37 -8.81 -7.40
C GLU A 126 -11.84 -8.95 -7.34
N VAL A 127 -11.10 -7.98 -7.86
CA VAL A 127 -9.63 -8.05 -7.90
C VAL A 127 -9.01 -7.61 -6.58
N ASN A 128 -9.65 -6.76 -5.83
CA ASN A 128 -9.28 -6.29 -4.48
C ASN A 128 -7.80 -5.93 -4.30
N THR A 129 -7.23 -5.17 -5.24
CA THR A 129 -5.81 -4.81 -5.27
C THR A 129 -5.37 -3.99 -4.05
N PRO A 130 -4.13 -4.17 -3.57
CA PRO A 130 -3.60 -3.41 -2.45
C PRO A 130 -3.50 -1.89 -2.68
N ARG A 131 -3.61 -1.13 -1.59
CA ARG A 131 -3.29 0.31 -1.47
C ARG A 131 -2.10 0.48 -0.52
N PRO A 132 -0.87 0.24 -0.98
CA PRO A 132 0.30 0.14 -0.09
C PRO A 132 0.59 1.43 0.69
N ASN A 133 0.07 2.57 0.24
CA ASN A 133 0.22 3.88 0.88
C ASN A 133 -1.07 4.37 1.56
N ALA A 134 -1.99 3.50 1.95
CA ALA A 134 -3.18 3.88 2.72
C ALA A 134 -2.83 4.20 4.19
N TRP A 135 -1.88 3.47 4.79
CA TRP A 135 -1.51 3.58 6.20
C TRP A 135 -1.11 4.98 6.70
N PRO A 136 -0.55 5.92 5.91
CA PRO A 136 -0.26 7.26 6.41
C PRO A 136 -1.52 8.04 6.81
N TYR A 137 -2.67 7.78 6.20
CA TYR A 137 -3.93 8.36 6.63
C TYR A 137 -4.36 7.82 8.00
N ARG A 138 -4.23 6.51 8.25
CA ARG A 138 -4.48 5.92 9.58
C ARG A 138 -3.57 6.57 10.62
N ASP A 139 -2.30 6.70 10.34
CA ASP A 139 -1.32 7.30 11.27
C ASP A 139 -1.63 8.78 11.53
N TYR A 140 -2.05 9.53 10.50
CA TYR A 140 -2.54 10.90 10.66
C TYR A 140 -3.74 10.98 11.61
N VAL A 141 -4.71 10.07 11.46
CA VAL A 141 -5.89 10.05 12.35
C VAL A 141 -5.48 9.75 13.80
N ILE A 142 -4.60 8.78 14.02
CA ILE A 142 -4.05 8.46 15.35
C ILE A 142 -3.34 9.68 15.96
N GLU A 143 -2.52 10.36 15.17
CA GLU A 143 -1.80 11.56 15.59
C GLU A 143 -2.76 12.70 15.94
N ALA A 144 -3.78 12.93 15.12
CA ALA A 144 -4.77 13.99 15.35
C ALA A 144 -5.52 13.81 16.68
N PHE A 145 -5.95 12.58 17.00
CA PHE A 145 -6.57 12.29 18.30
C PHE A 145 -5.57 12.43 19.46
N ASN A 146 -4.33 11.94 19.30
CA ASN A 146 -3.31 12.06 20.35
C ASN A 146 -2.97 13.52 20.67
N ASN A 147 -2.90 14.36 19.65
CA ASN A 147 -2.62 15.79 19.79
C ASN A 147 -3.84 16.62 20.18
N ASP A 148 -5.00 16.00 20.35
CA ASP A 148 -6.28 16.68 20.55
C ASP A 148 -6.51 17.79 19.51
N THR A 149 -6.21 17.48 18.24
CA THR A 149 -6.45 18.43 17.13
C THR A 149 -7.89 18.89 17.19
N PRO A 150 -8.16 20.21 17.26
CA PRO A 150 -9.53 20.71 17.27
C PRO A 150 -10.38 20.07 16.17
N PHE A 151 -11.56 19.58 16.49
CA PHE A 151 -12.33 18.78 15.55
C PHE A 151 -12.75 19.56 14.29
N ASP A 152 -12.97 20.86 14.39
CA ASP A 152 -13.17 21.75 13.26
C ASP A 152 -11.92 21.82 12.34
N GLN A 153 -10.73 21.83 12.93
CA GLN A 153 -9.47 21.75 12.22
C GLN A 153 -9.27 20.34 11.58
N PHE A 154 -9.62 19.28 12.33
CA PHE A 154 -9.58 17.90 11.82
C PHE A 154 -10.45 17.72 10.57
N ILE A 155 -11.65 18.34 10.53
CA ILE A 155 -12.52 18.38 9.35
C ILE A 155 -11.80 19.06 8.17
N ARG A 156 -11.24 20.26 8.40
CA ARG A 156 -10.53 21.02 7.37
C ARG A 156 -9.34 20.26 6.82
N GLU A 157 -8.59 19.58 7.68
CA GLU A 157 -7.42 18.79 7.28
C GLU A 157 -7.81 17.54 6.49
N GLN A 158 -8.95 16.95 6.70
CA GLN A 158 -9.41 15.80 5.92
C GLN A 158 -9.96 16.17 4.54
N ILE A 159 -10.64 17.29 4.42
CA ILE A 159 -11.23 17.73 3.15
C ILE A 159 -10.23 18.53 2.31
N ALA A 160 -9.42 19.36 2.95
CA ALA A 160 -8.49 20.30 2.29
C ALA A 160 -7.09 20.29 2.93
N GLY A 161 -6.63 19.14 3.42
CA GLY A 161 -5.37 18.99 4.18
C GLY A 161 -4.13 19.45 3.45
N ASP A 162 -4.14 19.38 2.13
CA ASP A 162 -3.09 19.92 1.27
C ASP A 162 -2.93 21.45 1.42
N GLN A 163 -3.97 22.19 1.80
CA GLN A 163 -3.90 23.64 2.08
C GLN A 163 -3.28 23.93 3.46
N PHE A 164 -3.24 22.93 4.34
CA PHE A 164 -2.75 23.05 5.72
C PHE A 164 -1.44 22.27 5.95
N GLY A 165 -0.79 21.76 4.89
CA GLY A 165 0.42 20.94 5.00
C GLY A 165 0.16 19.54 5.61
N LYS A 166 -1.10 19.11 5.63
CA LYS A 166 -1.55 17.81 6.15
C LYS A 166 -2.03 16.89 5.02
N ASP A 167 -1.14 16.65 4.06
CA ASP A 167 -1.46 15.84 2.87
C ASP A 167 -2.03 14.47 3.23
N ALA A 168 -1.57 13.84 4.30
CA ALA A 168 -2.08 12.55 4.77
C ALA A 168 -3.57 12.59 5.14
N GLY A 169 -4.07 13.72 5.63
CA GLY A 169 -5.49 13.91 5.96
C GLY A 169 -6.39 13.73 4.73
N THR A 170 -5.91 14.08 3.53
CA THR A 170 -6.68 13.92 2.28
C THR A 170 -6.96 12.47 1.89
N GLY A 171 -6.39 11.50 2.61
CA GLY A 171 -6.76 10.10 2.52
C GLY A 171 -8.24 9.85 2.80
N PHE A 172 -8.89 10.70 3.61
CA PHE A 172 -10.33 10.69 3.85
C PHE A 172 -11.16 10.67 2.56
N LEU A 173 -10.79 11.48 1.57
CA LEU A 173 -11.53 11.63 0.31
C LEU A 173 -11.56 10.34 -0.53
N VAL A 174 -10.65 9.41 -0.28
CA VAL A 174 -10.44 8.22 -1.11
C VAL A 174 -10.53 6.91 -0.33
N THR A 175 -11.15 6.93 0.84
CA THR A 175 -11.32 5.74 1.69
C THR A 175 -12.24 4.69 1.07
N ALA A 176 -13.24 5.09 0.29
CA ALA A 176 -14.23 4.20 -0.29
C ALA A 176 -13.65 3.14 -1.24
N ALA A 177 -14.44 2.13 -1.54
CA ALA A 177 -14.13 1.15 -2.59
C ALA A 177 -13.99 1.84 -3.96
N ARG A 178 -13.15 1.30 -4.83
CA ARG A 178 -12.93 1.85 -6.17
C ARG A 178 -12.90 0.76 -7.22
N LEU A 179 -13.74 0.89 -8.23
CA LEU A 179 -13.62 0.13 -9.47
C LEU A 179 -12.41 0.64 -10.26
N LEU A 180 -11.45 -0.25 -10.50
CA LEU A 180 -10.27 0.12 -11.29
C LEU A 180 -10.60 0.09 -12.79
N PRO A 181 -10.00 0.98 -13.59
CA PRO A 181 -10.16 0.95 -15.03
C PRO A 181 -9.90 -0.45 -15.60
N GLY A 182 -10.84 -0.96 -16.40
CA GLY A 182 -10.78 -2.29 -16.99
C GLY A 182 -11.45 -3.42 -16.21
N GLN A 183 -11.92 -3.17 -14.98
CA GLN A 183 -12.74 -4.14 -14.24
C GLN A 183 -14.20 -4.18 -14.75
N ILE A 184 -14.76 -3.03 -15.11
CA ILE A 184 -16.13 -2.94 -15.68
C ILE A 184 -16.15 -2.68 -17.18
N GLY A 185 -15.04 -2.41 -17.82
CA GLY A 185 -14.87 -2.10 -19.23
C GLY A 185 -13.82 -1.03 -19.45
N LYS A 186 -13.41 -0.86 -20.69
CA LYS A 186 -12.47 0.19 -21.13
C LYS A 186 -13.13 1.22 -22.04
N ASP A 187 -14.41 1.05 -22.32
CA ASP A 187 -15.24 1.97 -23.10
C ASP A 187 -15.53 3.24 -22.27
N ALA A 188 -15.93 4.29 -22.97
CA ALA A 188 -16.16 5.59 -22.36
C ALA A 188 -17.36 5.61 -21.39
N GLU A 189 -18.37 4.82 -21.63
CA GLU A 189 -19.56 4.69 -20.77
C GLU A 189 -19.17 4.08 -19.42
N SER A 190 -18.49 2.94 -19.42
CA SER A 190 -17.97 2.31 -18.21
C SER A 190 -17.08 3.23 -17.40
N MET A 191 -16.24 4.02 -18.07
CA MET A 191 -15.37 4.99 -17.38
C MET A 191 -16.15 6.15 -16.75
N ARG A 192 -17.21 6.66 -17.42
CA ARG A 192 -18.07 7.69 -16.84
C ARG A 192 -18.86 7.18 -15.65
N LEU A 193 -19.38 5.96 -15.73
CA LEU A 193 -20.06 5.31 -14.59
C LEU A 193 -19.13 5.17 -13.38
N ALA A 194 -17.92 4.62 -13.57
CA ALA A 194 -16.94 4.49 -12.52
C ALA A 194 -16.57 5.85 -11.89
N ARG A 195 -16.47 6.90 -12.71
CA ARG A 195 -16.20 8.25 -12.22
C ARG A 195 -17.36 8.81 -11.39
N GLN A 196 -18.61 8.58 -11.80
CA GLN A 196 -19.78 9.00 -11.02
C GLN A 196 -19.88 8.25 -9.69
N ASP A 197 -19.49 6.99 -9.65
CA ASP A 197 -19.43 6.23 -8.41
C ASP A 197 -18.33 6.76 -7.48
N GLU A 198 -17.12 7.04 -7.98
CA GLU A 198 -16.06 7.66 -7.19
C GLU A 198 -16.51 8.97 -6.53
N LEU A 199 -17.13 9.88 -7.30
CA LEU A 199 -17.61 11.16 -6.79
C LEU A 199 -18.77 10.99 -5.81
N GLY A 200 -19.68 10.08 -6.11
CA GLY A 200 -20.80 9.73 -5.24
C GLY A 200 -20.34 9.24 -3.88
N GLU A 201 -19.35 8.36 -3.86
CA GLU A 201 -18.76 7.83 -2.63
C GLU A 201 -18.10 8.91 -1.76
N ILE A 202 -17.45 9.91 -2.36
CA ILE A 202 -16.87 11.05 -1.61
C ILE A 202 -17.99 11.89 -0.95
N VAL A 203 -19.06 12.18 -1.70
CA VAL A 203 -20.20 12.95 -1.17
C VAL A 203 -20.89 12.20 -0.04
N ILE A 204 -21.20 10.92 -0.23
CA ILE A 204 -21.85 10.08 0.78
C ILE A 204 -20.98 10.01 2.03
N ASN A 205 -19.70 9.67 1.89
CA ASN A 205 -18.78 9.58 3.02
C ASN A 205 -18.66 10.90 3.79
N THR A 206 -18.58 12.03 3.08
CA THR A 206 -18.51 13.37 3.69
C THR A 206 -19.78 13.70 4.47
N SER A 207 -20.94 13.44 3.89
CA SER A 207 -22.23 13.73 4.51
C SER A 207 -22.51 12.83 5.70
N GLU A 208 -22.27 11.54 5.61
CA GLU A 208 -22.44 10.61 6.73
C GLU A 208 -21.44 10.90 7.86
N ALA A 209 -20.15 11.13 7.51
CA ALA A 209 -19.11 11.31 8.51
C ALA A 209 -19.26 12.60 9.33
N PHE A 210 -19.64 13.71 8.70
CA PHE A 210 -19.67 15.02 9.37
C PHE A 210 -21.06 15.56 9.63
N LEU A 211 -22.02 15.26 8.78
CA LEU A 211 -23.39 15.79 8.88
C LEU A 211 -24.40 14.75 9.39
N GLY A 212 -24.03 13.46 9.40
CA GLY A 212 -24.95 12.39 9.78
C GLY A 212 -26.19 12.35 8.86
N LEU A 213 -26.02 12.54 7.55
CA LEU A 213 -27.12 12.56 6.58
C LEU A 213 -26.87 11.53 5.47
N SER A 214 -27.89 10.78 5.14
CA SER A 214 -27.91 9.77 4.08
C SER A 214 -28.28 10.39 2.73
N VAL A 215 -27.38 11.18 2.13
CA VAL A 215 -27.65 11.93 0.89
C VAL A 215 -27.68 11.06 -0.38
N GLY A 216 -27.21 9.84 -0.32
CA GLY A 216 -27.02 8.96 -1.49
C GLY A 216 -28.32 8.66 -2.27
N CYS A 217 -29.48 8.65 -1.59
CA CYS A 217 -30.79 8.47 -2.23
C CYS A 217 -31.09 9.59 -3.24
N ALA A 218 -30.56 10.80 -3.02
CA ALA A 218 -30.77 11.96 -3.88
C ALA A 218 -29.99 11.89 -5.21
N ARG A 219 -29.18 10.87 -5.45
CA ARG A 219 -28.52 10.64 -6.74
C ARG A 219 -29.51 10.39 -7.89
N CYS A 220 -30.62 9.71 -7.61
CA CYS A 220 -31.56 9.29 -8.67
C CYS A 220 -32.87 10.08 -8.67
N HIS A 221 -33.27 10.64 -7.54
CA HIS A 221 -34.51 11.41 -7.34
C HIS A 221 -34.39 12.22 -6.04
N ASP A 222 -35.18 13.24 -5.84
CA ASP A 222 -35.22 13.98 -4.58
C ASP A 222 -35.39 13.03 -3.40
N HIS A 223 -34.66 13.27 -2.31
CA HIS A 223 -34.73 12.41 -1.14
C HIS A 223 -36.16 12.31 -0.61
N LYS A 224 -36.62 11.08 -0.39
CA LYS A 224 -38.06 10.82 -0.12
C LYS A 224 -38.58 11.52 1.13
N PHE A 225 -37.76 11.66 2.16
CA PHE A 225 -38.16 12.12 3.48
C PHE A 225 -37.51 13.44 3.88
N ASP A 226 -36.23 13.61 3.65
CA ASP A 226 -35.46 14.80 3.98
C ASP A 226 -35.56 15.86 2.87
N ASP A 227 -35.32 17.13 3.24
CA ASP A 227 -35.31 18.24 2.30
C ASP A 227 -33.96 18.32 1.55
N ILE A 228 -33.68 17.29 0.78
CA ILE A 228 -32.46 17.14 -0.03
C ILE A 228 -32.90 16.79 -1.46
N SER A 229 -32.71 17.72 -2.39
CA SER A 229 -33.04 17.49 -3.79
C SER A 229 -31.92 16.78 -4.54
N ALA A 230 -32.19 16.21 -5.70
CA ALA A 230 -31.17 15.72 -6.62
C ALA A 230 -30.19 16.83 -6.99
N LYS A 231 -30.68 18.07 -7.14
CA LYS A 231 -29.85 19.23 -7.38
C LYS A 231 -28.85 19.50 -6.25
N ASP A 232 -29.26 19.37 -4.97
CA ASP A 232 -28.38 19.48 -3.81
C ASP A 232 -27.27 18.41 -3.86
N TYR A 233 -27.62 17.17 -4.19
CA TYR A 233 -26.66 16.06 -4.29
C TYR A 233 -25.57 16.34 -5.34
N TYR A 234 -25.94 16.72 -6.57
CA TYR A 234 -24.99 17.03 -7.62
C TYR A 234 -24.22 18.31 -7.37
N SER A 235 -24.83 19.31 -6.71
CA SER A 235 -24.15 20.51 -6.26
C SER A 235 -23.09 20.22 -5.20
N MET A 236 -23.36 19.31 -4.28
CA MET A 236 -22.36 18.77 -3.33
C MET A 236 -21.25 18.00 -4.06
N GLN A 237 -21.58 17.23 -5.10
CA GLN A 237 -20.61 16.52 -5.92
C GLN A 237 -19.67 17.48 -6.65
N ALA A 238 -20.16 18.66 -7.05
CA ALA A 238 -19.35 19.67 -7.74
C ALA A 238 -18.19 20.21 -6.88
N PHE A 239 -18.26 20.14 -5.55
CA PHE A 239 -17.11 20.48 -4.70
C PHE A 239 -15.93 19.52 -4.92
N PHE A 240 -16.15 18.30 -5.35
CA PHE A 240 -15.16 17.25 -5.48
C PHE A 240 -14.82 16.86 -6.92
N SER A 241 -15.40 17.54 -7.93
CA SER A 241 -15.26 17.14 -9.34
C SER A 241 -13.82 17.16 -9.86
N GLY A 242 -12.90 17.91 -9.20
CA GLY A 242 -11.47 17.89 -9.47
C GLY A 242 -10.66 16.88 -8.67
N VAL A 243 -11.31 16.06 -7.81
CA VAL A 243 -10.63 15.07 -6.97
C VAL A 243 -10.59 13.72 -7.69
N SER A 244 -9.43 13.08 -7.74
CA SER A 244 -9.25 11.70 -8.18
C SER A 244 -8.44 10.89 -7.17
N TYR A 245 -8.52 9.57 -7.22
CA TYR A 245 -7.83 8.67 -6.31
C TYR A 245 -6.41 8.38 -6.77
N GLY A 246 -5.43 8.52 -5.89
CA GLY A 246 -4.05 8.19 -6.24
C GLY A 246 -3.04 8.34 -5.11
N ASN A 247 -1.80 8.05 -5.43
CA ASN A 247 -0.69 8.27 -4.51
C ASN A 247 -0.12 9.67 -4.69
N ARG A 248 0.00 10.41 -3.61
CA ARG A 248 0.64 11.73 -3.59
C ARG A 248 1.74 11.82 -2.55
N PRO A 249 2.82 12.58 -2.80
CA PRO A 249 3.86 12.82 -1.81
C PRO A 249 3.30 13.58 -0.60
N ILE A 250 3.72 13.19 0.60
CA ILE A 250 3.44 13.95 1.83
C ILE A 250 4.47 15.09 1.89
N ARG A 251 4.00 16.34 1.85
CA ARG A 251 4.85 17.51 2.03
C ARG A 251 5.15 17.70 3.52
N SER A 252 6.43 17.79 3.84
CA SER A 252 6.91 18.19 5.16
C SER A 252 8.11 19.10 4.96
N LEU A 253 8.48 19.91 5.96
CA LEU A 253 9.73 20.67 5.93
C LEU A 253 10.95 19.75 5.67
N GLU A 254 10.88 18.55 6.21
CA GLU A 254 11.83 17.47 5.96
C GLU A 254 11.80 17.00 4.49
N SER A 255 10.62 16.93 3.86
CA SER A 255 10.46 16.54 2.45
C SER A 255 10.97 17.59 1.47
N GLU A 256 10.92 18.88 1.78
CA GLU A 256 11.51 19.92 0.93
C GLU A 256 13.04 19.86 0.93
N THR A 257 13.63 19.63 2.08
CA THR A 257 15.08 19.40 2.22
C THR A 257 15.53 18.15 1.49
N LEU A 258 14.78 17.05 1.66
CA LEU A 258 14.99 15.79 0.96
C LEU A 258 14.81 15.92 -0.56
N ASN A 259 13.84 16.71 -1.03
CA ASN A 259 13.65 16.97 -2.46
C ASN A 259 14.82 17.76 -3.06
N LYS A 260 15.35 18.76 -2.36
CA LYS A 260 16.55 19.47 -2.78
C LYS A 260 17.77 18.54 -2.85
N GLU A 261 17.95 17.67 -1.85
CA GLU A 261 19.00 16.67 -1.85
C GLU A 261 18.82 15.65 -2.98
N LYS A 262 17.61 15.18 -3.23
CA LYS A 262 17.25 14.29 -4.33
C LYS A 262 17.62 14.88 -5.70
N GLU A 263 17.31 16.14 -5.93
CA GLU A 263 17.69 16.82 -7.18
C GLU A 263 19.21 16.99 -7.31
N LYS A 264 19.90 17.26 -6.20
CA LYS A 264 21.37 17.30 -6.17
C LYS A 264 21.99 15.92 -6.51
N LEU A 265 21.45 14.86 -5.95
CA LEU A 265 21.89 13.49 -6.22
C LEU A 265 21.61 13.07 -7.67
N LYS A 266 20.45 13.41 -8.23
CA LYS A 266 20.13 13.19 -9.64
C LYS A 266 21.08 13.99 -10.56
N SER A 267 21.42 15.22 -10.19
CA SER A 267 22.40 16.00 -10.93
C SER A 267 23.78 15.32 -10.91
N ARG A 268 24.17 14.77 -9.77
CA ARG A 268 25.43 14.03 -9.66
C ARG A 268 25.44 12.74 -10.48
N ILE A 269 24.31 12.01 -10.56
CA ILE A 269 24.20 10.85 -11.47
C ILE A 269 24.42 11.30 -12.91
N ARG A 270 23.80 12.39 -13.36
CA ARG A 270 24.00 12.89 -14.73
C ARG A 270 25.46 13.22 -15.03
N GLU A 271 26.18 13.81 -14.07
CA GLU A 271 27.60 14.09 -14.19
C GLU A 271 28.44 12.79 -14.24
N ILE A 272 28.10 11.80 -13.41
CA ILE A 272 28.76 10.48 -13.43
C ILE A 272 28.51 9.79 -14.79
N ASP A 273 27.29 9.78 -15.28
CA ASP A 273 26.92 9.21 -16.56
C ASP A 273 27.65 9.88 -17.73
N HIS A 274 27.80 11.20 -17.67
CA HIS A 274 28.64 11.93 -18.63
C HIS A 274 30.11 11.48 -18.58
N ASN A 275 30.67 11.36 -17.39
CA ASN A 275 32.05 10.92 -17.19
C ASN A 275 32.26 9.46 -17.63
N LEU A 276 31.33 8.57 -17.29
CA LEU A 276 31.36 7.17 -17.73
C LEU A 276 31.24 7.05 -19.26
N ALA A 277 30.34 7.82 -19.85
CA ALA A 277 30.23 7.88 -21.31
C ALA A 277 31.53 8.36 -21.99
N GLY A 278 32.27 9.27 -21.34
CA GLY A 278 33.58 9.69 -21.82
C GLY A 278 34.66 8.60 -21.82
N LEU A 279 34.40 7.47 -21.14
CA LEU A 279 35.31 6.31 -21.11
C LEU A 279 34.98 5.27 -22.20
N VAL A 280 33.83 5.38 -22.87
CA VAL A 280 33.47 4.47 -23.97
C VAL A 280 34.40 4.70 -25.17
N PRO A 281 34.92 3.66 -25.82
CA PRO A 281 35.71 3.84 -27.03
C PRO A 281 34.96 4.58 -28.15
N LEU A 282 35.66 5.38 -28.90
CA LEU A 282 35.06 6.09 -30.04
C LEU A 282 34.58 5.09 -31.09
N ALA A 283 33.39 5.29 -31.62
CA ALA A 283 32.87 4.53 -32.75
C ALA A 283 33.79 4.72 -33.97
N ARG A 284 33.95 3.66 -34.72
CA ARG A 284 34.78 3.61 -35.96
C ARG A 284 36.24 4.01 -35.73
N SER A 285 36.77 3.84 -34.55
CA SER A 285 38.16 4.11 -34.20
C SER A 285 39.10 2.94 -34.41
N GLY A 286 38.59 1.78 -34.85
CA GLY A 286 39.35 0.54 -34.94
C GLY A 286 39.45 -0.23 -33.62
N VAL A 287 38.81 0.29 -32.55
CA VAL A 287 38.70 -0.38 -31.25
C VAL A 287 37.34 -1.06 -31.17
N GLU A 288 37.33 -2.33 -30.80
CA GLU A 288 36.09 -3.09 -30.67
C GLU A 288 35.29 -2.60 -29.45
N ARG A 289 33.98 -2.39 -29.62
CA ARG A 289 33.05 -1.91 -28.60
C ARG A 289 32.20 -3.06 -28.07
N LEU A 290 31.62 -2.87 -26.91
CA LEU A 290 30.72 -3.84 -26.26
C LEU A 290 29.50 -4.17 -27.16
N PRO A 291 28.94 -5.39 -27.06
CA PRO A 291 27.70 -5.75 -27.75
C PRO A 291 26.58 -4.75 -27.48
N VAL A 292 25.66 -4.64 -28.43
CA VAL A 292 24.42 -3.88 -28.20
C VAL A 292 23.58 -4.52 -27.09
N ARG A 293 22.87 -3.70 -26.33
CA ARG A 293 22.02 -4.14 -25.21
C ARG A 293 20.68 -3.44 -25.24
N ALA A 294 19.67 -4.11 -24.71
CA ALA A 294 18.34 -3.52 -24.63
C ALA A 294 18.29 -2.28 -23.71
N LEU A 295 19.04 -2.31 -22.62
CA LEU A 295 19.01 -1.28 -21.57
C LEU A 295 19.62 0.06 -21.97
N ILE A 296 20.81 0.07 -22.59
CA ILE A 296 21.50 1.30 -22.97
C ILE A 296 22.66 1.01 -23.96
N ASN A 297 22.76 1.85 -24.97
CA ASN A 297 23.86 1.84 -25.92
C ASN A 297 24.42 3.26 -26.06
N VAL A 298 25.72 3.39 -25.95
CA VAL A 298 26.42 4.68 -26.07
C VAL A 298 27.26 4.68 -27.34
N GLU A 299 26.98 5.63 -28.24
CA GLU A 299 27.74 5.90 -29.45
C GLU A 299 28.54 7.19 -29.25
N ARG A 300 29.80 7.07 -28.91
CA ARG A 300 30.70 8.21 -28.79
C ARG A 300 31.49 8.38 -30.06
N PHE A 301 31.67 9.60 -30.54
CA PHE A 301 32.44 9.93 -31.79
C PHE A 301 33.12 11.28 -31.62
N ALA A 302 34.04 11.60 -32.56
CA ALA A 302 34.68 12.91 -32.59
C ALA A 302 33.61 14.01 -32.75
N PRO A 303 33.72 15.17 -32.05
CA PRO A 303 32.77 16.24 -32.15
C PRO A 303 32.47 16.62 -33.59
N VAL A 304 31.21 16.70 -33.96
CA VAL A 304 30.73 16.94 -35.33
C VAL A 304 29.55 17.93 -35.31
N LYS A 305 29.47 18.78 -36.32
CA LYS A 305 28.32 19.64 -36.53
C LYS A 305 27.15 18.88 -37.09
N ALA A 306 25.97 19.07 -36.53
CA ALA A 306 24.74 18.40 -36.90
C ALA A 306 23.53 19.32 -36.87
N ARG A 307 22.81 19.37 -37.95
CA ARG A 307 21.47 19.93 -38.10
C ARG A 307 20.41 18.81 -38.01
N LYS A 308 20.78 17.62 -38.54
CA LYS A 308 19.95 16.43 -38.54
C LYS A 308 20.78 15.25 -38.10
N ILE A 309 20.12 14.30 -37.44
CA ILE A 309 20.67 12.99 -37.12
C ILE A 309 19.69 11.91 -37.54
N ARG A 310 20.17 10.86 -38.21
CA ARG A 310 19.39 9.72 -38.68
C ARG A 310 19.96 8.43 -38.10
N PHE A 311 19.14 7.64 -37.49
CA PHE A 311 19.46 6.30 -37.04
C PHE A 311 18.76 5.29 -37.97
N THR A 312 19.54 4.64 -38.81
CA THR A 312 19.08 3.65 -39.78
C THR A 312 19.33 2.25 -39.24
N ILE A 313 18.29 1.44 -39.08
CA ILE A 313 18.34 0.09 -38.55
C ILE A 313 18.21 -0.89 -39.70
N GLN A 314 19.24 -1.72 -39.90
CA GLN A 314 19.38 -2.67 -41.00
C GLN A 314 18.94 -4.09 -40.57
N LYS A 315 19.11 -4.43 -39.27
CA LYS A 315 18.69 -5.71 -38.69
C LYS A 315 18.39 -5.58 -37.23
N THR A 316 17.42 -6.35 -36.76
CA THR A 316 17.10 -6.55 -35.36
C THR A 316 17.29 -8.00 -34.97
N ASN A 317 17.39 -8.26 -33.67
CA ASN A 317 17.40 -9.65 -33.17
C ASN A 317 16.08 -10.39 -33.45
N LEU A 318 14.92 -9.72 -33.21
CA LEU A 318 13.59 -10.26 -33.50
C LEU A 318 12.64 -9.13 -33.91
N TYR A 319 11.72 -9.36 -34.83
CA TYR A 319 10.63 -8.48 -35.23
C TYR A 319 11.07 -7.09 -35.74
N GLU A 320 10.17 -6.13 -35.72
CA GLU A 320 10.38 -4.75 -36.14
C GLU A 320 11.21 -3.95 -35.12
N PRO A 321 12.03 -2.97 -35.56
CA PRO A 321 12.81 -2.12 -34.64
C PRO A 321 11.94 -1.38 -33.62
N CYS A 322 12.47 -1.29 -32.40
CA CYS A 322 11.87 -0.47 -31.35
C CYS A 322 12.97 0.25 -30.57
N ILE A 323 12.77 1.55 -30.34
CA ILE A 323 13.65 2.41 -29.53
C ILE A 323 12.78 3.15 -28.55
N ASP A 324 13.11 3.11 -27.25
CA ASP A 324 12.37 3.82 -26.21
C ASP A 324 12.74 5.31 -26.15
N GLU A 325 14.02 5.64 -26.32
CA GLU A 325 14.49 7.03 -26.36
C GLU A 325 15.79 7.15 -27.16
N LEU A 326 15.88 8.20 -27.95
CA LEU A 326 17.07 8.56 -28.70
C LEU A 326 17.58 9.91 -28.20
N GLU A 327 18.63 9.89 -27.39
CA GLU A 327 19.25 11.07 -26.83
C GLU A 327 20.48 11.51 -27.59
N VAL A 328 20.68 12.79 -27.78
CA VAL A 328 21.85 13.38 -28.46
C VAL A 328 22.48 14.42 -27.55
N PHE A 329 23.78 14.30 -27.33
CA PHE A 329 24.51 15.12 -26.38
C PHE A 329 25.54 16.02 -27.07
N ASP A 330 25.55 17.27 -26.67
CA ASP A 330 26.61 18.23 -27.01
C ASP A 330 27.90 17.98 -26.19
N SER A 331 28.95 18.72 -26.47
CA SER A 331 30.24 18.65 -25.77
C SER A 331 30.18 19.09 -24.31
N ASN A 332 29.09 19.70 -23.85
CA ASN A 332 28.85 20.04 -22.45
C ASN A 332 28.03 18.97 -21.72
N GLY A 333 27.68 17.86 -22.41
CA GLY A 333 26.91 16.78 -21.85
C GLY A 333 25.40 17.07 -21.71
N LYS A 334 24.89 18.09 -22.42
CA LYS A 334 23.48 18.44 -22.46
C LYS A 334 22.77 17.61 -23.53
N ASN A 335 21.67 16.96 -23.15
CA ASN A 335 20.79 16.32 -24.14
C ASN A 335 20.04 17.43 -24.90
N ILE A 336 20.32 17.52 -26.21
CA ILE A 336 19.73 18.51 -27.12
C ILE A 336 18.63 17.91 -28.00
N ALA A 337 18.31 16.62 -27.86
CA ALA A 337 17.34 15.90 -28.67
C ALA A 337 15.88 16.09 -28.25
N LEU A 338 15.62 16.64 -27.06
CA LEU A 338 14.29 16.67 -26.47
C LEU A 338 13.27 17.44 -27.32
N SER A 339 12.09 16.89 -27.49
CA SER A 339 10.94 17.53 -28.15
C SER A 339 10.56 18.88 -27.50
N SER A 340 10.75 19.00 -26.20
CA SER A 340 10.58 20.26 -25.45
C SER A 340 11.54 21.39 -25.86
N LEU A 341 12.58 21.08 -26.64
CA LEU A 341 13.52 22.03 -27.26
C LEU A 341 13.16 22.32 -28.73
N ASN A 342 11.94 22.01 -29.17
CA ASN A 342 11.45 22.13 -30.55
C ASN A 342 12.24 21.28 -31.56
N VAL A 343 12.76 20.14 -31.15
CA VAL A 343 13.34 19.12 -32.05
C VAL A 343 12.21 18.31 -32.64
N THR A 344 12.19 18.20 -33.97
CA THR A 344 11.17 17.43 -34.69
C THR A 344 11.68 16.04 -35.05
N SER A 345 10.79 15.06 -34.99
CA SER A 345 11.06 13.68 -35.33
C SER A 345 10.37 13.27 -36.64
N SER A 346 11.00 12.38 -37.41
CA SER A 346 10.42 11.73 -38.58
C SER A 346 10.97 10.31 -38.74
N ALA A 347 10.21 9.42 -39.38
CA ALA A 347 10.61 8.03 -39.54
C ALA A 347 10.15 7.45 -40.86
N SER A 348 10.80 6.36 -41.29
CA SER A 348 10.43 5.59 -42.50
C SER A 348 9.11 4.84 -42.36
N GLY A 349 8.57 4.77 -41.15
CA GLY A 349 7.32 4.16 -40.78
C GLY A 349 7.20 4.08 -39.25
N SER A 350 5.97 4.15 -38.74
CA SER A 350 5.66 4.02 -37.32
C SER A 350 4.45 3.10 -37.13
N LYS A 351 4.46 2.30 -36.09
CA LYS A 351 3.24 1.73 -35.53
C LYS A 351 2.72 2.72 -34.52
N GLU A 352 1.48 3.17 -34.75
CA GLU A 352 0.81 4.08 -33.84
C GLU A 352 -0.17 3.28 -32.97
N GLU A 353 0.17 3.07 -31.70
CA GLU A 353 -0.72 2.45 -30.72
C GLU A 353 -1.05 3.49 -29.63
N PRO A 354 -2.32 3.82 -29.40
CA PRO A 354 -2.70 4.75 -28.35
C PRO A 354 -2.07 4.37 -27.01
N ASN A 355 -1.39 5.33 -26.36
CA ASN A 355 -0.77 5.20 -25.05
C ASN A 355 0.46 4.25 -24.97
N ARG A 356 1.04 3.77 -26.08
CA ARG A 356 2.13 2.80 -26.03
C ARG A 356 3.26 2.99 -27.02
N HIS A 357 3.01 3.13 -28.31
CA HIS A 357 4.03 3.28 -29.34
C HIS A 357 3.64 4.43 -30.27
N GLN A 358 4.41 5.51 -30.24
CA GLN A 358 4.22 6.69 -31.10
C GLN A 358 5.55 7.28 -31.50
N LEU A 359 5.61 7.94 -32.64
CA LEU A 359 6.85 8.59 -33.10
C LEU A 359 7.31 9.69 -32.15
N ASP A 360 6.37 10.43 -31.57
CA ASP A 360 6.66 11.54 -30.64
C ASP A 360 7.29 11.11 -29.32
N PHE A 361 7.28 9.79 -29.02
CA PHE A 361 7.92 9.23 -27.82
C PHE A 361 9.43 9.01 -28.00
N ILE A 362 9.99 9.13 -29.19
CA ILE A 362 11.40 8.86 -29.48
C ILE A 362 12.37 9.83 -28.79
N ASN A 363 11.88 11.01 -28.39
CA ASN A 363 12.66 12.09 -27.80
C ASN A 363 11.84 12.94 -26.79
N ASP A 364 10.89 12.31 -26.08
CA ASP A 364 10.03 13.01 -25.10
C ASP A 364 10.64 13.06 -23.68
N GLY A 365 11.80 12.40 -23.47
CA GLY A 365 12.50 12.34 -22.20
C GLY A 365 11.93 11.28 -21.25
N LYS A 366 11.06 10.40 -21.73
CA LYS A 366 10.52 9.26 -20.96
C LYS A 366 11.04 7.96 -21.54
N PHE A 367 11.12 6.94 -20.68
CA PHE A 367 11.74 5.67 -21.01
C PHE A 367 10.76 4.52 -20.91
N GLY A 368 11.18 3.40 -21.53
CA GLY A 368 10.51 2.12 -21.43
C GLY A 368 9.55 1.82 -22.57
N ASN A 369 9.14 0.57 -22.67
CA ASN A 369 8.40 0.05 -23.82
C ASN A 369 7.08 0.80 -24.11
N SER A 370 6.41 1.36 -23.08
CA SER A 370 5.18 2.15 -23.28
C SER A 370 5.43 3.57 -23.78
N ASN A 371 6.67 4.05 -23.74
CA ASN A 371 7.09 5.34 -24.26
C ASN A 371 8.17 5.09 -25.29
N SER A 372 7.82 4.55 -26.45
CA SER A 372 8.80 4.15 -27.46
C SER A 372 8.28 4.38 -28.88
N TRP A 373 9.19 4.58 -29.81
CA TRP A 373 8.92 4.45 -31.23
C TRP A 373 9.09 2.99 -31.66
N MET A 374 8.15 2.47 -32.46
CA MET A 374 8.23 1.17 -33.09
C MET A 374 8.06 1.33 -34.59
N CYS A 375 8.99 0.79 -35.36
CA CYS A 375 8.87 0.83 -36.81
C CYS A 375 7.73 -0.07 -37.31
N SER A 376 7.05 0.31 -38.38
CA SER A 376 6.02 -0.55 -39.02
C SER A 376 6.59 -1.61 -39.98
N LYS A 377 7.92 -1.65 -40.16
CA LYS A 377 8.64 -2.57 -41.06
C LYS A 377 9.81 -3.22 -40.34
N LYS A 378 10.30 -4.38 -40.85
CA LYS A 378 11.44 -5.10 -40.25
C LYS A 378 12.76 -4.31 -40.26
N THR A 379 12.87 -3.29 -41.09
CA THR A 379 14.00 -2.35 -41.18
C THR A 379 13.44 -0.95 -41.36
N GLY A 380 14.21 0.05 -40.98
CA GLY A 380 13.73 1.43 -41.07
C GLY A 380 14.73 2.43 -40.51
N TRP A 381 14.31 3.69 -40.51
CA TRP A 381 15.09 4.76 -39.93
C TRP A 381 14.17 5.70 -39.11
N VAL A 382 14.76 6.30 -38.09
CA VAL A 382 14.22 7.47 -37.40
C VAL A 382 15.22 8.61 -37.47
N MET A 383 14.72 9.83 -37.59
CA MET A 383 15.53 11.04 -37.79
C MET A 383 15.01 12.15 -36.87
N LEU A 384 15.96 12.87 -36.24
CA LEU A 384 15.69 14.09 -35.49
C LEU A 384 16.27 15.27 -36.24
N GLU A 385 15.53 16.39 -36.30
CA GLU A 385 15.96 17.65 -36.86
C GLU A 385 15.97 18.73 -35.80
N PHE A 386 17.14 19.32 -35.60
CA PHE A 386 17.35 20.39 -34.61
C PHE A 386 16.94 21.78 -35.15
N PRO A 387 16.41 22.69 -34.31
CA PRO A 387 16.04 24.02 -34.74
C PRO A 387 17.24 24.89 -35.17
N ILE A 388 18.43 24.57 -34.70
CA ILE A 388 19.72 25.19 -35.07
C ILE A 388 20.80 24.08 -35.18
N GLU A 389 21.92 24.40 -35.87
CA GLU A 389 23.07 23.49 -35.92
C GLU A 389 23.75 23.40 -34.53
N HIS A 390 24.06 22.20 -34.10
CA HIS A 390 24.75 21.90 -32.84
C HIS A 390 26.04 21.12 -33.10
N THR A 391 27.05 21.31 -32.22
CA THR A 391 28.19 20.40 -32.15
C THR A 391 27.87 19.26 -31.21
N ILE A 392 27.80 18.06 -31.69
CA ILE A 392 27.46 16.85 -30.94
C ILE A 392 28.63 15.88 -30.88
N GLU A 393 28.73 15.08 -29.85
CA GLU A 393 29.81 14.10 -29.65
C GLU A 393 29.35 12.71 -29.21
N ARG A 394 28.05 12.57 -28.90
CA ARG A 394 27.50 11.32 -28.34
C ARG A 394 26.03 11.15 -28.63
N VAL A 395 25.64 9.92 -28.92
CA VAL A 395 24.26 9.46 -28.98
C VAL A 395 24.08 8.37 -27.94
N VAL A 396 22.93 8.37 -27.25
CA VAL A 396 22.53 7.30 -26.35
C VAL A 396 21.15 6.81 -26.76
N TRP A 397 21.00 5.50 -26.83
CA TRP A 397 19.76 4.89 -27.23
C TRP A 397 19.51 3.57 -26.50
N ALA A 398 18.27 3.17 -26.38
CA ALA A 398 17.86 1.92 -25.75
C ALA A 398 16.68 1.29 -26.47
N ARG A 399 16.52 -0.02 -26.31
CA ARG A 399 15.30 -0.73 -26.70
C ARG A 399 14.23 -0.62 -25.60
N ASP A 400 14.66 -0.82 -24.36
CA ASP A 400 13.82 -0.68 -23.15
C ASP A 400 14.73 -0.47 -21.93
N ARG A 401 14.78 0.75 -21.42
CA ARG A 401 15.62 1.08 -20.25
C ARG A 401 15.19 0.44 -18.94
N TYR A 402 13.98 -0.10 -18.88
CA TYR A 402 13.54 -0.88 -17.73
C TYR A 402 13.93 -2.35 -17.80
N GLY A 403 14.48 -2.79 -18.94
CA GLY A 403 15.05 -4.12 -19.13
C GLY A 403 14.03 -5.26 -19.24
N LYS A 404 12.74 -4.89 -19.36
CA LYS A 404 11.66 -5.88 -19.46
C LYS A 404 11.61 -6.57 -20.83
N PHE A 405 11.96 -5.85 -21.90
CA PHE A 405 11.88 -6.34 -23.26
C PHE A 405 13.26 -6.27 -23.94
N LYS A 406 13.70 -7.38 -24.54
CA LYS A 406 14.97 -7.48 -25.26
C LYS A 406 14.77 -7.75 -26.76
N ASP A 407 13.57 -8.14 -27.18
CA ASP A 407 13.20 -8.28 -28.60
C ASP A 407 13.29 -6.93 -29.32
N ARG A 408 13.30 -6.93 -30.66
CA ARG A 408 13.33 -5.72 -31.50
C ARG A 408 14.56 -4.82 -31.30
N LEU A 409 15.62 -5.35 -30.72
CA LEU A 409 16.88 -4.65 -30.52
C LEU A 409 17.60 -4.46 -31.84
N ALA A 410 18.03 -3.25 -32.16
CA ALA A 410 18.82 -2.95 -33.34
C ALA A 410 20.23 -3.55 -33.20
N ILE A 411 20.55 -4.62 -33.96
CA ILE A 411 21.85 -5.29 -33.93
C ILE A 411 22.76 -4.87 -35.10
N GLU A 412 22.18 -4.52 -36.27
CA GLU A 412 22.93 -3.90 -37.38
C GLU A 412 22.32 -2.52 -37.68
N TYR A 413 23.11 -1.49 -37.56
CA TYR A 413 22.66 -0.11 -37.75
C TYR A 413 23.78 0.83 -38.21
N VAL A 414 23.33 2.00 -38.68
CA VAL A 414 24.21 3.13 -39.05
C VAL A 414 23.60 4.41 -38.49
N ILE A 415 24.43 5.26 -37.87
CA ILE A 415 24.05 6.60 -37.42
C ILE A 415 24.80 7.63 -38.25
N GLU A 416 24.02 8.54 -38.85
CA GLU A 416 24.50 9.56 -39.74
C GLU A 416 24.04 10.92 -39.30
N VAL A 417 24.82 11.95 -39.54
CA VAL A 417 24.44 13.35 -39.34
C VAL A 417 24.58 14.14 -40.62
N ALA A 418 23.74 15.18 -40.73
CA ALA A 418 23.90 16.24 -41.74
C ALA A 418 24.05 17.60 -41.07
N ASP A 419 24.98 18.38 -41.60
CA ASP A 419 25.15 19.79 -41.24
C ASP A 419 24.14 20.72 -41.96
N ASP A 420 24.28 22.01 -41.79
CA ASP A 420 23.43 23.00 -42.47
C ASP A 420 23.59 22.97 -44.00
N SER A 421 24.67 22.41 -44.53
CA SER A 421 24.85 22.20 -45.99
C SER A 421 24.07 21.02 -46.53
N GLY A 422 23.49 20.18 -45.65
CA GLY A 422 22.74 18.97 -45.98
C GLY A 422 23.63 17.79 -46.36
N LYS A 423 24.93 17.83 -46.15
CA LYS A 423 25.87 16.76 -46.44
C LYS A 423 25.83 15.71 -45.29
N TRP A 424 25.49 14.47 -45.65
CA TRP A 424 25.47 13.35 -44.73
C TRP A 424 26.86 12.75 -44.50
N GLN A 425 27.17 12.40 -43.24
CA GLN A 425 28.36 11.63 -42.87
C GLN A 425 28.01 10.59 -41.80
N ILE A 426 28.61 9.42 -41.88
CA ILE A 426 28.43 8.33 -40.90
C ILE A 426 29.32 8.64 -39.70
N ILE A 427 28.72 8.69 -38.53
CA ILE A 427 29.42 8.96 -37.25
C ILE A 427 29.58 7.73 -36.37
N ALA A 428 28.68 6.74 -36.50
CA ALA A 428 28.75 5.47 -35.80
C ALA A 428 28.04 4.39 -36.60
N ASP A 429 28.45 3.15 -36.41
CA ASP A 429 27.76 1.98 -36.90
C ASP A 429 28.00 0.78 -35.97
N SER A 430 27.34 -0.36 -36.27
CA SER A 430 27.44 -1.57 -35.46
C SER A 430 28.64 -2.47 -35.82
N LYS A 431 29.44 -2.13 -36.85
CA LYS A 431 30.49 -3.01 -37.39
C LYS A 431 31.68 -3.24 -36.45
N ASP A 432 31.89 -2.33 -35.53
CA ASP A 432 32.90 -2.39 -34.48
C ASP A 432 32.39 -2.88 -33.13
N ARG A 433 31.14 -3.39 -33.09
CA ARG A 433 30.58 -3.97 -31.88
C ARG A 433 30.76 -5.48 -31.84
N ARG A 434 31.02 -6.02 -30.63
CA ARG A 434 31.05 -7.47 -30.40
C ARG A 434 29.67 -8.08 -30.66
N SER A 435 29.64 -9.33 -31.05
CA SER A 435 28.41 -10.11 -31.12
C SER A 435 28.23 -10.98 -29.89
N LEU A 436 26.99 -11.15 -29.42
CA LEU A 436 26.64 -12.25 -28.52
C LEU A 436 26.66 -13.57 -29.32
N ILE A 437 26.93 -14.68 -28.66
CA ILE A 437 26.78 -16.01 -29.19
C ILE A 437 25.35 -16.47 -28.96
N ASP A 438 24.62 -16.81 -30.00
CA ASP A 438 23.26 -17.29 -29.88
C ASP A 438 23.25 -18.74 -29.34
N ILE A 439 22.47 -18.95 -28.27
CA ILE A 439 22.15 -20.27 -27.74
C ILE A 439 20.91 -20.75 -28.48
N VAL A 440 21.05 -21.83 -29.25
CA VAL A 440 20.03 -22.28 -30.23
C VAL A 440 19.13 -23.39 -29.70
N SER A 441 19.59 -24.14 -28.72
CA SER A 441 18.78 -25.16 -28.04
C SER A 441 19.38 -25.55 -26.69
N GLY A 442 18.59 -26.26 -25.87
CA GLY A 442 19.04 -26.74 -24.56
C GLY A 442 18.27 -27.98 -24.11
N VAL A 443 18.93 -28.83 -23.29
CA VAL A 443 18.37 -30.04 -22.70
C VAL A 443 18.71 -30.08 -21.22
N VAL A 444 17.77 -30.55 -20.38
CA VAL A 444 17.99 -30.78 -18.95
C VAL A 444 17.89 -32.28 -18.66
N GLU A 445 18.88 -32.84 -17.98
CA GLU A 445 18.94 -34.23 -17.57
C GLU A 445 19.02 -34.38 -16.02
N PRO A 446 18.37 -35.39 -15.41
CA PRO A 446 17.52 -36.39 -16.05
C PRO A 446 16.09 -35.90 -16.22
N GLY A 447 15.57 -36.08 -17.40
CA GLY A 447 14.17 -35.98 -17.76
C GLY A 447 13.71 -34.63 -18.32
N PRO A 448 12.57 -34.61 -19.03
CA PRO A 448 12.06 -33.40 -19.66
C PRO A 448 11.68 -32.36 -18.60
N GLY A 449 12.05 -31.12 -18.81
CA GLY A 449 11.51 -30.00 -18.08
C GLY A 449 9.97 -29.99 -18.11
N ARG A 450 9.31 -29.27 -17.21
CA ARG A 450 7.85 -29.18 -17.17
C ARG A 450 7.29 -28.72 -18.51
N SER A 451 6.20 -29.36 -18.92
CA SER A 451 5.39 -28.90 -20.06
C SER A 451 4.59 -27.65 -19.65
N GLY A 452 4.45 -26.68 -20.54
CA GLY A 452 3.69 -25.46 -20.35
C GLY A 452 4.51 -24.21 -20.62
N ASN A 453 4.16 -23.08 -20.04
CA ASN A 453 4.84 -21.80 -20.28
C ASN A 453 6.23 -21.67 -19.62
N ASN A 454 6.73 -22.70 -18.93
CA ASN A 454 8.00 -22.72 -18.22
C ASN A 454 8.93 -23.80 -18.81
N VAL A 455 9.26 -23.66 -20.07
CA VAL A 455 10.22 -24.52 -20.78
C VAL A 455 11.63 -23.99 -20.63
N PHE A 456 12.64 -24.88 -20.79
CA PHE A 456 14.05 -24.50 -20.61
C PHE A 456 14.53 -23.46 -21.62
N GLU A 457 13.93 -23.43 -22.79
CA GLU A 457 14.20 -22.45 -23.84
C GLU A 457 13.95 -21.01 -23.40
N ASN A 458 13.10 -20.78 -22.40
CA ASN A 458 12.89 -19.47 -21.80
C ASN A 458 14.14 -18.92 -21.09
N ALA A 459 15.11 -19.78 -20.75
CA ALA A 459 16.37 -19.36 -20.13
C ALA A 459 17.34 -18.67 -21.10
N PHE A 460 17.09 -18.72 -22.41
CA PHE A 460 17.94 -18.10 -23.46
C PHE A 460 17.12 -17.48 -24.59
N ASP A 461 15.88 -17.11 -24.33
CA ASP A 461 14.97 -16.47 -25.29
C ASP A 461 15.14 -14.95 -25.38
N GLY A 462 16.01 -14.38 -24.59
CA GLY A 462 16.25 -12.94 -24.56
C GLY A 462 15.22 -12.15 -23.74
N ASP A 463 14.28 -12.79 -23.03
CA ASP A 463 13.24 -12.14 -22.24
C ASP A 463 13.38 -12.47 -20.75
N ILE A 464 13.90 -11.53 -19.95
CA ILE A 464 14.02 -11.67 -18.50
C ILE A 464 12.67 -11.71 -17.76
N GLY A 465 11.57 -11.45 -18.44
CA GLY A 465 10.21 -11.60 -17.92
C GLY A 465 9.71 -13.03 -17.92
N THR A 466 10.32 -13.91 -18.71
CA THR A 466 10.06 -15.34 -18.68
C THR A 466 10.89 -16.01 -17.59
N THR A 467 10.41 -17.07 -17.02
CA THR A 467 11.14 -17.89 -16.06
C THR A 467 11.05 -19.36 -16.44
N THR A 468 12.16 -20.08 -16.31
CA THR A 468 12.17 -21.51 -16.52
C THR A 468 12.51 -22.28 -15.25
N PHE A 469 11.99 -23.51 -15.15
CA PHE A 469 12.31 -24.42 -14.09
C PHE A 469 13.03 -25.63 -14.66
N THR A 470 14.17 -25.95 -14.10
CA THR A 470 15.07 -26.99 -14.59
C THR A 470 14.80 -28.39 -14.02
N THR A 471 13.73 -28.60 -13.23
CA THR A 471 13.41 -29.91 -12.64
C THR A 471 11.95 -30.32 -12.73
N ASN A 472 11.75 -31.62 -12.86
CA ASN A 472 10.48 -32.31 -12.67
C ASN A 472 10.23 -32.56 -11.19
N GLY A 473 9.32 -31.94 -10.53
CA GLY A 473 8.88 -32.03 -9.15
C GLY A 473 8.90 -33.38 -8.41
N GLY A 474 9.96 -34.18 -8.59
CA GLY A 474 10.23 -35.45 -7.94
C GLY A 474 11.48 -35.39 -7.04
N THR A 475 11.65 -36.39 -6.18
CA THR A 475 12.81 -36.52 -5.31
C THR A 475 14.05 -36.90 -6.14
N VAL A 476 14.85 -35.91 -6.53
CA VAL A 476 16.11 -36.17 -7.25
C VAL A 476 17.25 -36.24 -6.26
N THR A 477 17.99 -37.34 -6.28
CA THR A 477 19.12 -37.62 -5.37
C THR A 477 20.48 -37.40 -6.05
N ALA A 478 20.49 -36.93 -7.29
CA ALA A 478 21.70 -36.72 -8.08
C ALA A 478 21.81 -35.28 -8.59
N PRO A 479 23.01 -34.78 -8.86
CA PRO A 479 23.19 -33.51 -9.58
C PRO A 479 22.40 -33.48 -10.88
N GLN A 480 21.89 -32.30 -11.24
CA GLN A 480 21.18 -32.07 -12.50
C GLN A 480 22.16 -31.55 -13.55
N ARG A 481 21.94 -31.88 -14.82
CA ARG A 481 22.74 -31.39 -15.96
C ARG A 481 21.86 -30.56 -16.88
N SER A 482 22.32 -29.36 -17.20
CA SER A 482 21.73 -28.49 -18.23
C SER A 482 22.73 -28.33 -19.36
N LEU A 483 22.36 -28.78 -20.55
CA LEU A 483 23.20 -28.76 -21.73
C LEU A 483 22.66 -27.72 -22.71
N LEU A 484 23.53 -26.86 -23.23
CA LEU A 484 23.19 -25.81 -24.20
C LEU A 484 23.98 -25.97 -25.48
N ALA A 485 23.33 -25.84 -26.64
CA ALA A 485 23.98 -25.76 -27.94
C ALA A 485 24.20 -24.31 -28.35
N LEU A 486 25.38 -24.00 -28.82
CA LEU A 486 25.69 -22.71 -29.45
C LEU A 486 25.43 -22.79 -30.96
N GLU A 487 25.24 -21.64 -31.62
CA GLU A 487 24.96 -21.51 -33.04
C GLU A 487 26.04 -22.24 -33.88
N GLU A 488 25.62 -23.07 -34.83
CA GLU A 488 26.50 -23.82 -35.68
C GLU A 488 27.03 -22.98 -36.88
N GLY A 489 28.21 -23.31 -37.35
CA GLY A 489 28.83 -22.70 -38.55
C GLY A 489 29.67 -21.46 -38.27
N ILE A 490 29.76 -21.02 -37.03
CA ILE A 490 30.64 -19.93 -36.60
C ILE A 490 31.65 -20.49 -35.58
N ILE A 491 32.92 -20.13 -35.72
CA ILE A 491 33.94 -20.51 -34.74
C ILE A 491 33.81 -19.53 -33.53
N HIS A 492 33.17 -19.98 -32.47
CA HIS A 492 33.03 -19.21 -31.26
C HIS A 492 34.30 -19.29 -30.38
N ASN A 493 34.64 -18.20 -29.73
CA ASN A 493 35.68 -18.13 -28.72
C ASN A 493 35.05 -17.80 -27.39
N LEU A 494 34.40 -18.79 -26.79
CA LEU A 494 33.62 -18.64 -25.57
C LEU A 494 34.54 -18.38 -24.37
N SER A 495 34.33 -17.31 -23.63
CA SER A 495 35.16 -16.93 -22.50
C SER A 495 34.34 -16.58 -21.23
N HIS A 496 33.06 -16.35 -21.35
CA HIS A 496 32.22 -16.13 -20.20
C HIS A 496 30.75 -16.39 -20.52
N ILE A 497 30.02 -16.71 -19.44
CA ILE A 497 28.60 -17.00 -19.43
C ILE A 497 27.98 -16.10 -18.41
N ARG A 498 26.86 -15.49 -18.75
CA ARG A 498 26.10 -14.64 -17.85
C ARG A 498 24.78 -15.32 -17.51
N ILE A 499 24.46 -15.37 -16.24
CA ILE A 499 23.24 -16.00 -15.74
C ILE A 499 22.47 -14.98 -14.92
N ASN A 500 21.16 -14.88 -15.18
CA ASN A 500 20.19 -14.20 -14.33
C ASN A 500 19.27 -15.26 -13.75
N ASP A 501 19.41 -15.54 -12.48
CA ASP A 501 18.52 -16.41 -11.74
C ASP A 501 17.63 -15.64 -10.77
N VAL A 502 16.55 -16.26 -10.33
CA VAL A 502 15.60 -15.66 -9.39
C VAL A 502 16.06 -15.98 -7.98
N ALA A 503 16.31 -14.96 -7.17
CA ALA A 503 16.42 -15.13 -5.73
C ALA A 503 15.13 -15.77 -5.20
N GLY A 504 15.23 -16.97 -4.64
CA GLY A 504 14.06 -17.75 -4.26
C GLY A 504 13.24 -17.06 -3.19
N ASN A 505 11.96 -16.83 -3.43
CA ASN A 505 10.99 -16.79 -2.36
C ASN A 505 11.03 -18.14 -1.65
N ASP A 506 10.74 -18.18 -0.35
CA ASP A 506 10.93 -19.30 0.61
C ASP A 506 10.62 -20.73 0.16
N ASN A 507 10.12 -20.95 -1.05
CA ASN A 507 9.73 -22.24 -1.61
C ASN A 507 10.59 -22.72 -2.80
N ASN A 508 11.51 -21.90 -3.33
CA ASN A 508 12.41 -22.30 -4.42
C ASN A 508 13.80 -22.58 -3.86
N GLY A 509 14.38 -23.74 -4.21
CA GLY A 509 15.70 -24.13 -3.73
C GLY A 509 16.77 -23.14 -4.19
N ARG A 510 17.66 -22.77 -3.29
CA ARG A 510 18.85 -21.97 -3.61
C ARG A 510 19.87 -22.86 -4.30
N MET A 511 20.56 -22.34 -5.32
CA MET A 511 21.65 -23.06 -5.94
C MET A 511 22.81 -23.18 -4.93
N LYS A 512 23.24 -24.42 -4.68
CA LYS A 512 24.33 -24.73 -3.73
C LYS A 512 25.65 -24.88 -4.45
N LYS A 513 25.62 -25.47 -5.63
CA LYS A 513 26.82 -25.83 -6.39
C LYS A 513 26.51 -25.81 -7.87
N ILE A 514 27.44 -25.29 -8.65
CA ILE A 514 27.41 -25.34 -10.13
C ILE A 514 28.80 -25.67 -10.64
N THR A 515 28.89 -26.67 -11.51
CA THR A 515 30.11 -27.01 -12.25
C THR A 515 29.90 -26.66 -13.72
N VAL A 516 30.89 -25.99 -14.32
CA VAL A 516 30.81 -25.49 -15.71
C VAL A 516 31.79 -26.26 -16.59
N ARG A 517 31.28 -26.81 -17.68
CA ARG A 517 32.07 -27.45 -18.71
C ARG A 517 31.68 -26.92 -20.08
N VAL A 518 32.61 -27.00 -21.03
CA VAL A 518 32.42 -26.57 -22.42
C VAL A 518 32.82 -27.69 -23.39
N THR A 519 32.15 -27.77 -24.51
CA THR A 519 32.49 -28.74 -25.55
C THR A 519 32.81 -28.05 -26.89
N THR A 520 33.70 -28.66 -27.64
CA THR A 520 33.96 -28.38 -29.08
C THR A 520 33.40 -29.46 -29.99
N ASP A 521 32.73 -30.47 -29.39
CA ASP A 521 32.09 -31.56 -30.12
C ASP A 521 30.79 -31.03 -30.79
N SER A 522 30.57 -31.42 -32.04
CA SER A 522 29.43 -30.98 -32.85
C SER A 522 28.37 -32.05 -33.05
N ASP A 523 28.35 -33.10 -32.22
CA ASP A 523 27.28 -34.09 -32.31
C ASP A 523 25.92 -33.42 -32.14
N LYS A 524 24.92 -33.83 -32.92
CA LYS A 524 23.57 -33.26 -32.85
C LYS A 524 22.85 -33.57 -31.55
N ASP A 525 23.20 -34.72 -30.95
CA ASP A 525 22.69 -35.09 -29.61
C ASP A 525 23.59 -34.48 -28.53
N LEU A 526 23.09 -33.46 -27.84
CA LEU A 526 23.80 -32.76 -26.78
C LEU A 526 24.25 -33.71 -25.66
N THR A 527 23.49 -34.76 -25.41
CA THR A 527 23.81 -35.74 -24.38
C THR A 527 24.95 -36.67 -24.73
N ALA A 528 25.24 -36.83 -26.05
CA ALA A 528 26.35 -37.62 -26.59
C ALA A 528 27.67 -36.86 -26.69
N ARG A 529 27.67 -35.53 -26.56
CA ARG A 529 28.87 -34.70 -26.64
C ARG A 529 29.80 -34.92 -25.43
N THR A 530 31.08 -34.76 -25.68
CA THR A 530 32.11 -34.80 -24.64
C THR A 530 32.39 -33.40 -24.14
N TYR A 531 32.13 -33.14 -22.86
CA TYR A 531 32.33 -31.84 -22.21
C TYR A 531 33.61 -31.86 -21.39
N SER A 532 34.39 -30.80 -21.47
CA SER A 532 35.64 -30.61 -20.74
C SER A 532 35.53 -29.47 -19.74
N ASP A 533 36.24 -29.60 -18.64
CA ASP A 533 36.32 -28.59 -17.60
C ASP A 533 36.95 -27.29 -18.15
N VAL A 534 36.41 -26.13 -17.70
CA VAL A 534 36.98 -24.83 -18.05
C VAL A 534 38.12 -24.48 -17.08
N ALA A 535 39.13 -23.76 -17.58
CA ALA A 535 40.28 -23.34 -16.78
C ALA A 535 40.12 -21.91 -16.26
N ASN A 536 40.73 -21.63 -15.10
CA ASN A 536 40.78 -20.30 -14.46
C ASN A 536 39.39 -19.65 -14.22
N LEU A 537 38.46 -20.43 -13.74
CA LEU A 537 37.08 -20.01 -13.47
C LEU A 537 37.02 -18.95 -12.38
N SER A 538 36.23 -17.91 -12.63
CA SER A 538 35.92 -16.86 -11.66
C SER A 538 34.49 -16.38 -11.83
N VAL A 539 33.88 -15.87 -10.75
CA VAL A 539 32.51 -15.32 -10.77
C VAL A 539 32.57 -13.84 -10.45
N LYS A 540 31.86 -13.04 -11.24
CA LYS A 540 31.80 -11.58 -11.10
C LYS A 540 30.38 -11.09 -11.19
N MET A 541 29.98 -10.16 -10.29
CA MET A 541 28.72 -9.43 -10.45
C MET A 541 28.82 -8.38 -11.55
N LEU A 542 27.75 -8.14 -12.26
CA LEU A 542 27.72 -7.21 -13.41
C LEU A 542 27.79 -5.73 -13.06
N SER A 543 27.66 -5.37 -11.81
CA SER A 543 27.78 -3.99 -11.31
C SER A 543 29.19 -3.39 -11.40
N GLY A 544 30.13 -4.09 -12.08
CA GLY A 544 31.54 -3.64 -12.20
C GLY A 544 32.39 -3.99 -10.98
N ASP A 545 31.87 -4.76 -10.06
CA ASP A 545 32.59 -5.20 -8.89
C ASP A 545 33.57 -6.31 -9.26
N THR A 546 34.86 -6.12 -8.92
CA THR A 546 35.92 -7.12 -9.09
C THR A 546 36.04 -8.03 -7.89
N ASN A 547 35.25 -7.82 -6.83
CA ASN A 547 35.25 -8.69 -5.67
C ASN A 547 34.40 -9.93 -5.99
N PRO A 548 34.86 -11.12 -5.58
CA PRO A 548 34.01 -12.31 -5.62
C PRO A 548 32.77 -12.06 -4.80
N LEU A 549 31.67 -12.69 -5.20
CA LEU A 549 30.43 -12.69 -4.39
C LEU A 549 30.78 -13.14 -2.97
N PRO A 550 30.30 -12.44 -1.93
CA PRO A 550 30.50 -12.92 -0.56
C PRO A 550 29.90 -14.32 -0.43
N ASN A 551 30.67 -15.22 0.19
CA ASN A 551 30.32 -16.64 0.40
C ASN A 551 30.40 -17.57 -0.83
N VAL A 552 31.10 -17.20 -1.90
CA VAL A 552 31.38 -18.10 -3.03
C VAL A 552 32.76 -18.73 -2.89
N VAL A 553 32.80 -20.04 -2.91
CA VAL A 553 34.03 -20.85 -2.96
C VAL A 553 34.17 -21.42 -4.37
N ILE A 554 35.32 -21.24 -4.98
CA ILE A 554 35.62 -21.78 -6.30
C ILE A 554 36.69 -22.85 -6.16
N ASN A 555 36.33 -24.07 -6.58
CA ASN A 555 37.24 -25.22 -6.62
C ASN A 555 37.32 -25.70 -8.07
N ASP A 556 38.45 -25.49 -8.72
CA ASP A 556 38.67 -25.80 -10.16
C ASP A 556 37.57 -25.20 -11.05
N ASN A 557 36.70 -26.02 -11.63
CA ASN A 557 35.57 -25.63 -12.49
C ASN A 557 34.22 -25.58 -11.78
N THR A 558 34.22 -25.61 -10.44
CA THR A 558 33.03 -25.69 -9.59
C THR A 558 32.90 -24.46 -8.70
N ILE A 559 31.71 -23.91 -8.66
CA ILE A 559 31.30 -22.79 -7.82
C ILE A 559 30.38 -23.34 -6.74
N GLU A 560 30.72 -23.16 -5.47
CA GLU A 560 29.95 -23.58 -4.31
C GLU A 560 29.43 -22.37 -3.54
N HIS A 561 28.23 -22.50 -2.94
CA HIS A 561 27.59 -21.46 -2.12
C HIS A 561 27.29 -20.15 -2.87
N LEU A 562 26.67 -20.26 -4.06
CA LEU A 562 26.10 -19.08 -4.74
C LEU A 562 25.01 -18.47 -3.85
N ASP A 563 25.25 -17.26 -3.33
CA ASP A 563 24.25 -16.48 -2.60
C ASP A 563 23.35 -15.78 -3.62
N THR A 564 22.15 -16.35 -3.82
CA THR A 564 21.15 -15.87 -4.79
C THR A 564 20.26 -14.75 -4.24
N GLU A 565 20.61 -14.11 -3.13
CA GLU A 565 19.84 -12.99 -2.58
C GLU A 565 19.88 -11.72 -3.46
N HIS A 566 20.65 -11.73 -4.54
CA HIS A 566 20.79 -10.59 -5.46
C HIS A 566 20.00 -10.81 -6.74
N ASP A 567 18.97 -10.00 -6.98
CA ASP A 567 18.33 -9.86 -8.28
C ASP A 567 19.32 -9.28 -9.29
N GLY A 568 19.71 -10.06 -10.27
CA GLY A 568 20.56 -9.56 -11.35
C GLY A 568 21.42 -10.63 -12.03
N PHE A 569 22.18 -10.20 -13.05
CA PHE A 569 23.11 -11.07 -13.73
C PHE A 569 24.42 -11.21 -12.96
N TYR A 570 24.94 -12.42 -12.84
CA TYR A 570 26.34 -12.69 -12.53
C TYR A 570 27.07 -13.30 -13.73
N SER A 571 28.36 -13.08 -13.85
CA SER A 571 29.19 -13.60 -14.93
C SER A 571 30.13 -14.67 -14.41
N ILE A 572 30.09 -15.82 -15.04
CA ILE A 572 31.08 -16.90 -14.90
C ILE A 572 32.12 -16.67 -15.98
N VAL A 573 33.35 -16.37 -15.60
CA VAL A 573 34.46 -16.04 -16.53
C VAL A 573 35.52 -17.12 -16.42
N PHE A 574 36.02 -17.56 -17.55
CA PHE A 574 37.04 -18.61 -17.66
C PHE A 574 37.95 -18.36 -18.87
N ASP A 575 39.05 -19.13 -18.98
CA ASP A 575 39.94 -19.04 -20.10
C ASP A 575 39.19 -19.33 -21.43
N PRO A 576 39.45 -18.55 -22.50
CA PRO A 576 38.73 -18.67 -23.74
C PRO A 576 38.82 -20.09 -24.38
N VAL A 577 37.67 -20.67 -24.70
CA VAL A 577 37.59 -21.95 -25.41
C VAL A 577 37.26 -21.67 -26.87
N LEU A 578 38.25 -21.87 -27.76
CA LEU A 578 38.11 -21.68 -29.21
C LEU A 578 37.35 -22.85 -29.84
N GLY A 579 36.37 -22.55 -30.67
CA GLY A 579 35.55 -23.55 -31.37
C GLY A 579 34.48 -24.15 -30.43
N ALA A 580 34.08 -23.47 -29.39
CA ALA A 580 33.01 -23.92 -28.51
C ALA A 580 31.71 -24.13 -29.28
N THR A 581 31.07 -25.28 -29.05
CA THR A 581 29.80 -25.68 -29.71
C THR A 581 28.69 -25.93 -28.67
N GLY A 582 29.05 -25.98 -27.35
CA GLY A 582 28.06 -26.16 -26.32
C GLY A 582 28.61 -25.93 -24.92
N ILE A 583 27.71 -25.80 -23.97
CA ILE A 583 27.96 -25.55 -22.55
C ILE A 583 27.21 -26.58 -21.72
N GLU A 584 27.85 -27.06 -20.69
CA GLU A 584 27.25 -27.93 -19.67
C GLU A 584 27.30 -27.23 -18.33
N PHE A 585 26.16 -27.19 -17.61
CA PHE A 585 26.08 -26.93 -16.20
C PHE A 585 25.66 -28.18 -15.45
N GLU A 586 26.48 -28.63 -14.49
CA GLU A 586 26.08 -29.62 -13.52
C GLU A 586 25.84 -28.89 -12.20
N TRP A 587 24.63 -29.01 -11.62
CA TRP A 587 24.23 -28.19 -10.50
C TRP A 587 23.47 -28.94 -9.40
N GLU A 588 23.55 -28.44 -8.17
CA GLU A 588 22.87 -28.96 -7.00
C GLU A 588 22.22 -27.80 -6.21
N ASN A 589 21.02 -28.03 -5.67
CA ASN A 589 20.29 -27.08 -4.82
C ASN A 589 20.42 -27.40 -3.35
N GLU A 590 20.17 -26.41 -2.51
CA GLU A 590 20.07 -26.55 -1.07
C GLU A 590 18.62 -26.85 -0.63
N GLY A 591 18.42 -27.84 0.31
CA GLY A 591 17.13 -28.13 0.92
C GLY A 591 16.25 -29.14 0.18
N GLN A 592 14.97 -29.22 0.59
CA GLN A 592 13.99 -30.16 0.04
C GLN A 592 13.40 -29.74 -1.32
N HIS A 593 13.60 -28.51 -1.74
CA HIS A 593 13.08 -27.96 -3.00
C HIS A 593 14.12 -28.07 -4.10
N LYS A 594 13.75 -28.63 -5.24
CA LYS A 594 14.66 -29.16 -6.26
C LYS A 594 14.56 -28.42 -7.59
N HIS A 595 14.33 -27.10 -7.51
CA HIS A 595 14.21 -26.27 -8.68
C HIS A 595 15.30 -25.22 -8.73
N TRP A 596 15.92 -25.06 -9.87
CA TRP A 596 16.69 -23.85 -10.19
C TRP A 596 15.85 -23.00 -11.14
N THR A 597 15.53 -21.77 -10.75
CA THR A 597 14.74 -20.86 -11.57
C THR A 597 15.67 -19.90 -12.26
N ILE A 598 15.77 -19.99 -13.56
CA ILE A 598 16.62 -19.16 -14.41
C ILE A 598 15.72 -18.24 -15.23
N ARG A 599 16.07 -16.95 -15.30
CA ARG A 599 15.43 -15.99 -16.20
C ARG A 599 16.15 -15.86 -17.52
N GLU A 600 17.49 -15.91 -17.50
CA GLU A 600 18.28 -15.73 -18.72
C GLU A 600 19.69 -16.28 -18.58
N ILE A 601 20.20 -16.90 -19.65
CA ILE A 601 21.59 -17.32 -19.83
C ILE A 601 22.11 -16.68 -21.13
N GLU A 602 23.23 -15.99 -21.05
CA GLU A 602 23.92 -15.43 -22.23
C GLU A 602 25.33 -16.01 -22.38
N ALA A 603 25.69 -16.46 -23.54
CA ALA A 603 27.06 -16.87 -23.88
C ALA A 603 27.81 -15.71 -24.58
N CYS A 604 29.07 -15.49 -24.23
CA CYS A 604 29.84 -14.37 -24.75
C CYS A 604 31.24 -14.75 -25.20
N THR A 605 31.66 -14.15 -26.32
CA THR A 605 33.01 -14.32 -26.87
C THR A 605 34.02 -13.39 -26.24
N SER A 606 35.30 -13.78 -26.23
CA SER A 606 36.43 -12.84 -26.24
C SER A 606 37.00 -12.76 -27.66
N ALA A 607 37.28 -11.59 -28.19
CA ALA A 607 37.78 -11.42 -29.52
C ALA A 607 39.27 -11.86 -29.66
N PRO A 608 39.59 -12.74 -30.61
CA PRO A 608 40.98 -13.26 -30.76
C PRO A 608 42.01 -12.20 -31.17
N GLU A 609 41.63 -11.13 -31.83
CA GLU A 609 42.54 -10.10 -32.32
C GLU A 609 42.94 -9.04 -31.28
N LEU A 610 42.27 -8.97 -30.16
CA LEU A 610 42.59 -8.02 -29.09
C LEU A 610 43.91 -8.36 -28.38
N GLN A 611 44.39 -9.59 -28.46
CA GLN A 611 45.64 -9.98 -27.76
C GLN A 611 46.90 -9.25 -28.29
N LYS A 612 46.93 -8.79 -29.54
CA LYS A 612 48.07 -8.03 -30.06
C LYS A 612 48.06 -6.54 -29.71
N ASN A 613 46.89 -5.95 -29.49
CA ASN A 613 46.71 -4.57 -29.13
C ASN A 613 46.53 -4.32 -27.61
N GLN A 614 46.26 -5.35 -26.85
CA GLN A 614 46.10 -5.27 -25.41
C GLN A 614 47.36 -4.78 -24.64
N ILE A 615 48.57 -5.06 -25.20
CA ILE A 615 49.82 -4.68 -24.51
C ILE A 615 50.03 -3.15 -24.47
N VAL A 616 49.47 -2.40 -25.39
CA VAL A 616 49.54 -0.93 -25.43
C VAL A 616 48.35 -0.27 -24.69
N ILE A 617 47.22 -0.92 -24.65
CA ILE A 617 45.98 -0.44 -24.05
C ILE A 617 45.94 -0.69 -22.51
N THR A 618 46.61 -1.74 -22.02
CA THR A 618 46.58 -2.15 -20.61
C THR A 618 47.19 -1.13 -19.65
N ALA A 619 48.14 -0.28 -20.04
CA ALA A 619 48.71 0.73 -19.13
C ALA A 619 47.87 2.00 -19.03
N GLN A 620 47.15 2.40 -20.07
CA GLN A 620 46.13 3.45 -19.99
C GLN A 620 44.78 2.92 -19.48
N ASP A 621 44.47 1.68 -19.72
CA ASP A 621 43.22 0.99 -19.39
C ASP A 621 43.08 0.80 -17.86
N SER A 622 44.13 0.47 -17.09
CA SER A 622 44.03 0.27 -15.67
C SER A 622 43.60 1.52 -14.90
N LYS A 623 44.05 2.72 -15.36
CA LYS A 623 43.64 3.99 -14.74
C LYS A 623 42.21 4.39 -15.11
N GLN A 624 41.80 4.11 -16.33
CA GLN A 624 40.42 4.32 -16.80
C GLN A 624 39.46 3.30 -16.18
N GLN A 625 39.87 2.04 -16.03
CA GLN A 625 39.10 1.00 -15.34
C GLN A 625 38.91 1.33 -13.87
N LEU A 626 39.94 1.78 -13.16
CA LEU A 626 39.82 2.23 -11.78
C LEU A 626 38.89 3.45 -11.64
N LYS A 627 38.97 4.40 -12.58
CA LYS A 627 38.08 5.56 -12.62
C LYS A 627 36.63 5.15 -12.90
N SER A 628 36.42 4.25 -13.87
CA SER A 628 35.10 3.70 -14.18
C SER A 628 34.50 2.97 -12.98
N LYS A 629 35.30 2.12 -12.32
CA LYS A 629 34.86 1.40 -11.12
C LYS A 629 34.45 2.35 -9.99
N SER A 630 35.26 3.39 -9.73
CA SER A 630 34.95 4.38 -8.70
C SER A 630 33.65 5.14 -8.99
N LEU A 631 33.45 5.54 -10.26
CA LEU A 631 32.24 6.24 -10.69
C LEU A 631 30.99 5.34 -10.65
N MET A 632 31.10 4.08 -11.04
CA MET A 632 30.02 3.10 -10.96
C MET A 632 29.63 2.83 -9.50
N GLN A 633 30.60 2.68 -8.60
CA GLN A 633 30.35 2.51 -7.17
C GLN A 633 29.68 3.74 -6.58
N GLU A 634 30.14 4.94 -6.92
CA GLU A 634 29.51 6.18 -6.48
C GLU A 634 28.05 6.26 -6.99
N LYS A 635 27.82 5.93 -8.26
CA LYS A 635 26.47 5.89 -8.85
C LYS A 635 25.57 4.91 -8.11
N SER A 636 26.04 3.68 -7.87
CA SER A 636 25.29 2.65 -7.13
C SER A 636 24.91 3.12 -5.73
N ASN A 637 25.85 3.75 -5.01
CA ASN A 637 25.59 4.31 -3.68
C ASN A 637 24.54 5.43 -3.72
N ILE A 638 24.62 6.32 -4.73
CA ILE A 638 23.63 7.38 -4.92
C ILE A 638 22.26 6.80 -5.29
N GLU A 639 22.20 5.80 -6.16
CA GLU A 639 20.96 5.13 -6.53
C GLU A 639 20.34 4.39 -5.35
N ALA A 640 21.13 3.73 -4.50
CA ALA A 640 20.67 3.14 -3.25
C ALA A 640 20.07 4.20 -2.33
N ARG A 641 20.74 5.34 -2.17
CA ARG A 641 20.23 6.46 -1.39
C ARG A 641 18.97 7.09 -2.00
N LEU A 642 18.90 7.21 -3.33
CA LEU A 642 17.67 7.64 -4.01
C LEU A 642 16.52 6.64 -3.85
N ARG A 643 16.81 5.33 -3.79
CA ARG A 643 15.81 4.30 -3.45
C ARG A 643 15.33 4.44 -2.00
N GLU A 644 16.18 4.79 -1.07
CA GLU A 644 15.77 5.13 0.29
C GLU A 644 14.90 6.40 0.31
N PHE A 645 15.23 7.42 -0.47
CA PHE A 645 14.39 8.61 -0.65
C PHE A 645 13.12 8.37 -1.44
N SER A 646 13.05 7.37 -2.31
CA SER A 646 11.82 6.98 -3.01
C SER A 646 10.86 6.22 -2.09
N LYS A 647 11.33 5.73 -0.95
CA LYS A 647 10.50 5.42 0.22
C LYS A 647 9.95 6.68 0.89
N SER A 648 10.10 7.90 0.27
CA SER A 648 9.48 9.13 0.75
C SER A 648 7.98 8.86 0.90
N ARG A 649 7.50 9.11 2.11
CA ARG A 649 6.15 8.81 2.52
C ARG A 649 5.16 9.39 1.51
N SER A 650 4.52 8.52 0.77
CA SER A 650 3.37 8.88 -0.04
C SER A 650 2.12 8.45 0.69
N VAL A 651 1.04 9.17 0.51
CA VAL A 651 -0.29 8.77 0.95
C VAL A 651 -1.14 8.40 -0.24
N PHE A 652 -1.91 7.34 -0.14
CA PHE A 652 -3.04 7.11 -1.02
C PHE A 652 -4.13 8.10 -0.61
N GLY A 653 -4.32 9.15 -1.41
CA GLY A 653 -5.13 10.31 -1.07
C GLY A 653 -5.73 10.98 -2.31
N GLY A 654 -6.34 12.14 -2.12
CA GLY A 654 -6.85 12.93 -3.22
C GLY A 654 -5.74 13.47 -4.13
N ILE A 655 -5.83 13.22 -5.43
CA ILE A 655 -5.08 13.92 -6.47
C ILE A 655 -6.00 15.01 -7.00
N PHE A 656 -5.50 16.23 -7.06
CA PHE A 656 -6.30 17.41 -7.35
C PHE A 656 -5.96 17.97 -8.73
N GLY A 657 -6.98 18.04 -9.58
CA GLY A 657 -6.89 18.52 -10.95
C GLY A 657 -7.91 19.62 -11.24
N LYS A 658 -8.00 20.01 -12.51
CA LYS A 658 -9.04 20.94 -12.96
C LYS A 658 -10.41 20.27 -12.72
N PRO A 659 -11.38 20.97 -12.08
CA PRO A 659 -12.72 20.46 -11.91
C PRO A 659 -13.43 20.24 -13.26
N ASP A 660 -14.07 19.08 -13.40
CA ASP A 660 -14.96 18.80 -14.50
C ASP A 660 -16.33 19.46 -14.26
N PRO A 661 -17.08 19.85 -15.31
CA PRO A 661 -18.46 20.25 -15.18
C PRO A 661 -19.31 19.12 -14.56
N VAL A 662 -20.20 19.47 -13.65
CA VAL A 662 -21.12 18.51 -13.02
C VAL A 662 -22.53 18.82 -13.44
N HIS A 663 -23.26 17.79 -13.86
CA HIS A 663 -24.64 17.89 -14.31
C HIS A 663 -25.54 17.08 -13.41
N ILE A 664 -26.78 17.50 -13.25
CA ILE A 664 -27.83 16.62 -12.75
C ILE A 664 -27.98 15.47 -13.74
N LEU A 665 -28.08 14.25 -13.25
CA LEU A 665 -28.23 13.06 -14.10
C LEU A 665 -29.67 12.54 -13.98
N ASN A 666 -30.32 12.33 -15.10
CA ASN A 666 -31.67 11.75 -15.12
C ASN A 666 -31.62 10.34 -14.49
N ARG A 667 -32.26 10.19 -13.34
CA ARG A 667 -32.25 8.93 -12.53
C ARG A 667 -30.86 8.39 -12.23
N GLY A 668 -29.87 9.25 -12.14
CA GLY A 668 -28.50 8.86 -11.85
C GLY A 668 -27.71 8.25 -13.01
N ASP A 669 -28.27 8.28 -14.23
CA ASP A 669 -27.66 7.75 -15.44
C ASP A 669 -26.59 8.71 -15.99
N ALA A 670 -25.33 8.28 -16.00
CA ALA A 670 -24.20 9.10 -16.47
C ALA A 670 -24.27 9.46 -17.97
N GLU A 671 -25.08 8.75 -18.74
CA GLU A 671 -25.31 9.00 -20.18
C GLU A 671 -26.46 9.99 -20.45
N GLN A 672 -27.16 10.41 -19.40
CA GLN A 672 -28.29 11.35 -19.50
C GLN A 672 -28.07 12.61 -18.65
N PRO A 673 -27.05 13.43 -18.97
CA PRO A 673 -26.81 14.69 -18.26
C PRO A 673 -27.92 15.71 -18.57
N GLU A 674 -28.37 16.41 -17.53
CA GLU A 674 -29.32 17.50 -17.60
C GLU A 674 -28.65 18.86 -17.33
N GLU A 675 -29.22 19.70 -16.46
CA GLU A 675 -28.69 21.01 -16.08
C GLU A 675 -27.32 20.90 -15.41
N GLU A 676 -26.37 21.75 -15.81
CA GLU A 676 -25.07 21.91 -15.12
C GLU A 676 -25.26 22.69 -13.82
N VAL A 677 -24.70 22.17 -12.73
CA VAL A 677 -24.81 22.76 -11.39
C VAL A 677 -23.51 23.40 -10.93
N ALA A 678 -23.64 24.41 -10.06
CA ALA A 678 -22.52 25.04 -9.33
C ALA A 678 -22.26 24.31 -8.01
N PRO A 679 -21.02 24.38 -7.47
CA PRO A 679 -20.74 23.90 -6.12
C PRO A 679 -21.59 24.64 -5.09
N THR A 680 -22.59 23.98 -4.52
CA THR A 680 -23.53 24.57 -3.56
C THR A 680 -23.78 23.56 -2.44
N VAL A 681 -23.88 24.00 -1.20
CA VAL A 681 -24.21 23.16 -0.06
C VAL A 681 -25.69 22.81 -0.02
N LEU A 682 -26.05 21.87 0.86
CA LEU A 682 -27.44 21.44 1.02
C LEU A 682 -28.34 22.65 1.37
N SER A 683 -29.36 22.90 0.55
CA SER A 683 -30.24 24.07 0.65
C SER A 683 -31.02 24.15 1.98
N ALA A 684 -31.24 23.01 2.63
CA ALA A 684 -31.83 22.95 3.97
C ALA A 684 -30.91 23.45 5.09
N LEU A 685 -29.59 23.53 4.85
CA LEU A 685 -28.58 23.82 5.89
C LEU A 685 -27.79 25.10 5.64
N GLY A 686 -27.95 25.76 4.49
CA GLY A 686 -27.28 27.03 4.20
C GLY A 686 -27.30 27.43 2.75
N ASP A 687 -26.64 28.55 2.45
CA ASP A 687 -26.67 29.20 1.14
C ASP A 687 -25.31 29.35 0.48
N LEU A 688 -24.25 28.65 0.99
CA LEU A 688 -22.94 28.70 0.38
C LEU A 688 -23.02 28.16 -1.05
N SER A 689 -22.67 29.01 -2.01
CA SER A 689 -22.55 28.67 -3.42
C SER A 689 -21.30 29.31 -4.02
N LEU A 690 -20.59 28.60 -4.88
CA LEU A 690 -19.43 29.09 -5.60
C LEU A 690 -19.74 29.17 -7.10
N ALA A 691 -18.90 29.93 -7.84
CA ALA A 691 -18.96 29.95 -9.27
C ALA A 691 -18.67 28.58 -9.87
N LYS A 692 -19.27 28.26 -11.04
CA LYS A 692 -19.08 26.98 -11.74
C LYS A 692 -17.62 26.70 -12.12
N ASP A 693 -16.84 27.74 -12.33
CA ASP A 693 -15.41 27.69 -12.69
C ASP A 693 -14.46 27.91 -11.50
N ALA A 694 -14.99 27.93 -10.28
CA ALA A 694 -14.17 28.09 -9.07
C ALA A 694 -13.05 27.04 -9.04
N PRO A 695 -11.81 27.43 -8.65
CA PRO A 695 -10.68 26.49 -8.55
C PRO A 695 -10.96 25.33 -7.59
N GLU A 696 -10.38 24.18 -7.88
CA GLU A 696 -10.56 22.95 -7.12
C GLU A 696 -10.26 23.14 -5.61
N SER A 697 -9.14 23.78 -5.28
CA SER A 697 -8.73 24.02 -3.90
C SER A 697 -9.68 24.95 -3.13
N GLU A 698 -10.25 25.94 -3.81
CA GLU A 698 -11.25 26.85 -3.24
C GLU A 698 -12.55 26.11 -2.92
N ARG A 699 -13.00 25.22 -3.82
CA ARG A 699 -14.20 24.41 -3.62
C ARG A 699 -14.10 23.58 -2.33
N ARG A 700 -13.05 22.77 -2.17
CA ARG A 700 -12.88 21.94 -0.98
C ARG A 700 -12.69 22.76 0.30
N LEU A 701 -11.92 23.86 0.22
CA LEU A 701 -11.71 24.73 1.38
C LEU A 701 -13.00 25.41 1.83
N ALA A 702 -13.84 25.87 0.91
CA ALA A 702 -15.12 26.49 1.24
C ALA A 702 -16.07 25.48 1.88
N LEU A 703 -16.18 24.27 1.31
CA LEU A 703 -16.99 23.20 1.90
C LEU A 703 -16.48 22.81 3.30
N ALA A 704 -15.16 22.65 3.46
CA ALA A 704 -14.56 22.31 4.75
C ALA A 704 -14.85 23.36 5.83
N LYS A 705 -14.78 24.64 5.49
CA LYS A 705 -15.13 25.75 6.39
C LYS A 705 -16.60 25.75 6.75
N TRP A 706 -17.49 25.51 5.79
CA TRP A 706 -18.93 25.46 6.05
C TRP A 706 -19.32 24.27 6.95
N ILE A 707 -18.75 23.08 6.75
CA ILE A 707 -18.98 21.93 7.62
C ILE A 707 -18.47 22.24 9.04
N ALA A 708 -17.30 22.86 9.16
CA ALA A 708 -16.64 23.16 10.42
C ALA A 708 -17.16 24.46 11.10
N ASP A 709 -18.16 25.13 10.55
CA ASP A 709 -18.75 26.33 11.14
C ASP A 709 -19.54 25.98 12.41
N GLU A 710 -19.33 26.74 13.48
CA GLU A 710 -20.05 26.55 14.76
C GLU A 710 -21.58 26.71 14.63
N LYS A 711 -22.04 27.41 13.56
CA LYS A 711 -23.46 27.59 13.25
C LYS A 711 -24.06 26.38 12.55
N ASN A 712 -23.23 25.46 12.02
CA ASN A 712 -23.75 24.23 11.42
C ASN A 712 -24.40 23.37 12.51
N PRO A 713 -25.72 23.13 12.45
CA PRO A 713 -26.43 22.49 13.55
C PRO A 713 -26.08 21.00 13.71
N LEU A 714 -25.52 20.38 12.69
CA LEU A 714 -25.28 18.93 12.64
C LEU A 714 -23.86 18.54 13.10
N THR A 715 -22.85 19.26 12.70
CA THR A 715 -21.44 18.84 12.87
C THR A 715 -21.09 18.52 14.30
N ALA A 716 -21.39 19.42 15.24
CA ALA A 716 -21.12 19.19 16.65
C ALA A 716 -22.00 18.08 17.24
N ARG A 717 -23.30 18.05 16.90
CA ARG A 717 -24.22 16.99 17.35
C ARG A 717 -23.77 15.60 16.90
N VAL A 718 -23.36 15.44 15.66
CA VAL A 718 -22.92 14.16 15.10
C VAL A 718 -21.63 13.69 15.77
N ALA A 719 -20.64 14.58 15.94
CA ALA A 719 -19.39 14.27 16.63
C ALA A 719 -19.62 13.85 18.08
N VAL A 720 -20.36 14.65 18.83
CA VAL A 720 -20.71 14.40 20.25
C VAL A 720 -21.48 13.08 20.37
N ASN A 721 -22.44 12.84 19.51
CA ASN A 721 -23.21 11.59 19.53
C ASN A 721 -22.35 10.34 19.34
N ARG A 722 -21.35 10.38 18.44
CA ARG A 722 -20.43 9.27 18.25
C ARG A 722 -19.47 9.08 19.42
N ILE A 723 -18.99 10.17 20.02
CA ILE A 723 -18.17 10.10 21.24
C ILE A 723 -18.97 9.46 22.38
N TRP A 724 -20.21 9.91 22.58
CA TRP A 724 -21.13 9.33 23.56
C TRP A 724 -21.37 7.84 23.31
N GLN A 725 -21.66 7.48 22.07
CA GLN A 725 -21.84 6.09 21.64
C GLN A 725 -20.61 5.22 21.95
N GLY A 726 -19.40 5.74 21.75
CA GLY A 726 -18.15 5.04 22.08
C GLY A 726 -18.08 4.65 23.56
N HIS A 727 -18.65 5.44 24.47
CA HIS A 727 -18.66 5.16 25.90
C HIS A 727 -19.85 4.32 26.36
N PHE A 728 -21.04 4.57 25.83
CA PHE A 728 -22.28 3.92 26.31
C PHE A 728 -22.79 2.81 25.35
N GLY A 729 -22.08 2.57 24.22
CA GLY A 729 -22.47 1.56 23.24
C GLY A 729 -23.63 1.95 22.32
N ILE A 730 -24.40 2.97 22.70
CA ILE A 730 -25.50 3.53 21.91
C ILE A 730 -25.46 5.05 21.98
N GLY A 731 -25.70 5.71 20.86
CA GLY A 731 -25.75 7.16 20.77
C GLY A 731 -27.01 7.74 21.44
N ILE A 732 -26.97 9.02 21.81
CA ILE A 732 -28.15 9.79 22.18
C ILE A 732 -29.14 9.72 21.01
N VAL A 733 -28.67 9.88 19.78
CA VAL A 733 -29.35 9.49 18.54
C VAL A 733 -28.82 8.11 18.15
N GLU A 734 -29.69 7.13 18.11
CA GLU A 734 -29.32 5.74 17.85
C GLU A 734 -28.74 5.52 16.44
N THR A 735 -29.29 6.21 15.45
CA THR A 735 -28.89 6.16 14.05
C THR A 735 -27.78 7.18 13.78
N SER A 736 -26.55 6.90 14.22
CA SER A 736 -25.45 7.86 14.22
C SER A 736 -24.97 8.34 12.84
N ASN A 737 -25.38 7.67 11.74
CA ASN A 737 -25.16 8.12 10.35
C ASN A 737 -26.42 8.76 9.73
N ASP A 738 -27.54 8.82 10.47
CA ASP A 738 -28.79 9.38 9.98
C ASP A 738 -29.48 10.19 11.07
N PHE A 739 -29.32 11.50 10.99
CA PHE A 739 -29.99 12.52 11.79
C PHE A 739 -31.18 13.13 11.06
N GLY A 740 -31.49 12.59 9.87
CA GLY A 740 -32.62 12.97 9.06
C GLY A 740 -33.96 12.46 9.63
N LYS A 741 -35.00 12.62 8.86
CA LYS A 741 -36.37 12.33 9.26
C LYS A 741 -36.66 10.84 9.48
N ILE A 742 -35.85 9.95 8.84
CA ILE A 742 -35.98 8.49 9.06
C ILE A 742 -35.14 8.07 10.27
N GLY A 743 -34.16 8.86 10.66
CA GLY A 743 -33.32 8.60 11.81
C GLY A 743 -34.07 8.62 13.14
N ALA A 744 -33.48 8.02 14.14
CA ALA A 744 -34.05 7.96 15.47
C ALA A 744 -34.07 9.36 16.11
N ALA A 745 -35.14 9.67 16.85
CA ALA A 745 -35.17 10.87 17.69
C ALA A 745 -34.18 10.75 18.85
N PRO A 746 -33.55 11.84 19.28
CA PRO A 746 -32.63 11.82 20.41
C PRO A 746 -33.33 11.43 21.70
N SER A 747 -32.75 10.49 22.44
CA SER A 747 -33.26 10.11 23.76
C SER A 747 -33.20 11.27 24.76
N HIS A 748 -32.22 12.13 24.67
CA HIS A 748 -31.95 13.29 25.52
C HIS A 748 -31.57 14.51 24.65
N PRO A 749 -32.54 15.18 24.02
CA PRO A 749 -32.25 16.26 23.06
C PRO A 749 -31.53 17.45 23.74
N GLU A 750 -31.93 17.83 24.95
CA GLU A 750 -31.29 18.91 25.67
C GLU A 750 -29.83 18.60 26.04
N LEU A 751 -29.53 17.36 26.43
CA LEU A 751 -28.17 16.89 26.67
C LEU A 751 -27.31 16.91 25.41
N LEU A 752 -27.85 16.48 24.28
CA LEU A 752 -27.14 16.49 22.99
C LEU A 752 -26.72 17.91 22.58
N ASP A 753 -27.66 18.86 22.70
CA ASP A 753 -27.39 20.26 22.38
C ASP A 753 -26.39 20.88 23.36
N TRP A 754 -26.54 20.60 24.65
CA TRP A 754 -25.65 21.12 25.71
C TRP A 754 -24.21 20.58 25.52
N LEU A 755 -24.03 19.28 25.29
CA LEU A 755 -22.72 18.67 25.00
C LEU A 755 -22.13 19.26 23.71
N SER A 756 -22.95 19.54 22.70
CA SER A 756 -22.48 20.14 21.43
C SER A 756 -21.96 21.56 21.67
N LEU A 757 -22.66 22.37 22.48
CA LEU A 757 -22.17 23.70 22.85
C LEU A 757 -20.90 23.62 23.69
N GLU A 758 -20.81 22.67 24.60
CA GLU A 758 -19.63 22.48 25.45
C GLU A 758 -18.42 22.05 24.63
N PHE A 759 -18.65 21.21 23.60
CA PHE A 759 -17.64 20.83 22.61
C PHE A 759 -17.10 22.03 21.83
N ILE A 760 -18.00 22.89 21.34
CA ILE A 760 -17.61 24.11 20.63
C ILE A 760 -16.86 25.06 21.58
N ARG A 761 -17.38 25.29 22.78
CA ARG A 761 -16.79 26.20 23.81
C ARG A 761 -15.42 25.77 24.30
N SER A 762 -15.16 24.46 24.36
CA SER A 762 -13.84 23.90 24.69
C SER A 762 -12.81 24.02 23.56
N GLY A 763 -13.14 24.69 22.44
CA GLY A 763 -12.30 24.76 21.25
C GLY A 763 -12.30 23.47 20.47
N TRP A 764 -13.41 22.76 20.42
CA TRP A 764 -13.58 21.49 19.70
C TRP A 764 -12.66 20.37 20.21
N SER A 765 -12.34 20.37 21.52
CA SER A 765 -11.48 19.36 22.15
C SER A 765 -12.23 18.06 22.39
N VAL A 766 -11.79 17.01 21.71
CA VAL A 766 -12.34 15.65 21.89
C VAL A 766 -11.96 15.10 23.26
N LYS A 767 -10.73 15.36 23.73
CA LYS A 767 -10.27 14.93 25.06
C LYS A 767 -11.05 15.58 26.19
N HIS A 768 -11.45 16.84 26.02
CA HIS A 768 -12.31 17.52 26.99
C HIS A 768 -13.66 16.79 27.14
N LEU A 769 -14.31 16.44 26.04
CA LEU A 769 -15.56 15.66 26.07
C LEU A 769 -15.39 14.31 26.74
N HIS A 770 -14.33 13.60 26.45
CA HIS A 770 -14.04 12.33 27.11
C HIS A 770 -13.92 12.50 28.61
N ARG A 771 -13.11 13.47 29.02
CA ARG A 771 -12.92 13.78 30.43
C ARG A 771 -14.25 14.11 31.13
N LEU A 772 -15.07 14.92 30.50
CA LEU A 772 -16.38 15.32 31.00
C LEU A 772 -17.32 14.10 31.17
N ILE A 773 -17.34 13.21 30.20
CA ILE A 773 -18.20 12.02 30.18
C ILE A 773 -17.73 10.98 31.21
N VAL A 774 -16.45 10.59 31.21
CA VAL A 774 -15.96 9.47 32.02
C VAL A 774 -15.86 9.82 33.53
N LEU A 775 -15.88 11.11 33.88
CA LEU A 775 -15.93 11.58 35.26
C LEU A 775 -17.35 11.86 35.78
N SER A 776 -18.39 11.81 34.91
CA SER A 776 -19.78 11.99 35.31
C SER A 776 -20.27 10.82 36.17
N ASP A 777 -21.23 11.10 37.07
CA ASP A 777 -21.91 10.06 37.86
C ASP A 777 -22.62 9.06 36.95
N THR A 778 -23.16 9.54 35.82
CA THR A 778 -23.78 8.72 34.78
C THR A 778 -22.84 7.64 34.24
N TYR A 779 -21.57 7.94 34.03
CA TYR A 779 -20.57 6.95 33.56
C TYR A 779 -20.07 6.06 34.72
N ARG A 780 -19.99 6.59 35.91
CA ARG A 780 -19.50 5.90 37.14
C ARG A 780 -20.49 4.93 37.72
N GLN A 781 -21.75 4.90 37.22
CA GLN A 781 -22.79 3.99 37.70
C GLN A 781 -22.39 2.52 37.61
N SER A 782 -22.91 1.72 38.53
CA SER A 782 -22.90 0.25 38.47
C SER A 782 -23.72 -0.27 37.28
N GLY A 783 -23.30 -1.41 36.71
CA GLY A 783 -24.07 -2.17 35.72
C GLY A 783 -25.16 -3.08 36.29
N GLN A 784 -25.40 -3.04 37.61
CA GLN A 784 -26.37 -3.92 38.26
C GLN A 784 -27.79 -3.74 37.75
N VAL A 785 -28.49 -4.87 37.53
CA VAL A 785 -29.86 -4.87 37.04
C VAL A 785 -30.85 -4.68 38.19
N VAL A 786 -31.68 -3.67 38.07
CA VAL A 786 -32.81 -3.43 38.97
C VAL A 786 -34.10 -3.83 38.23
N THR A 787 -34.82 -4.81 38.73
CA THR A 787 -35.98 -5.42 38.07
C THR A 787 -37.04 -4.37 37.67
N HIS A 788 -37.35 -3.45 38.59
CA HIS A 788 -38.36 -2.39 38.31
C HIS A 788 -37.90 -1.47 37.18
N ALA A 789 -36.62 -1.13 37.12
CA ALA A 789 -36.11 -0.25 36.09
C ALA A 789 -36.02 -0.99 34.74
N SER A 790 -35.63 -2.26 34.73
CA SER A 790 -35.52 -3.03 33.51
C SER A 790 -36.89 -3.37 32.85
N THR A 791 -37.99 -3.39 33.62
CA THR A 791 -39.36 -3.49 33.06
C THR A 791 -39.81 -2.20 32.35
N LYS A 792 -39.27 -1.04 32.74
CA LYS A 792 -39.61 0.25 32.12
C LYS A 792 -38.68 0.61 30.95
N ASP A 793 -37.41 0.29 31.07
CA ASP A 793 -36.38 0.61 30.09
C ASP A 793 -35.37 -0.53 30.04
N ALA A 794 -35.74 -1.60 29.33
CA ALA A 794 -34.90 -2.80 29.19
C ALA A 794 -33.59 -2.53 28.43
N GLU A 795 -33.62 -1.63 27.45
CA GLU A 795 -32.48 -1.25 26.60
C GLU A 795 -31.58 -0.18 27.24
N VAL A 796 -31.90 0.24 28.47
CA VAL A 796 -31.12 1.26 29.22
C VAL A 796 -30.97 2.57 28.43
N ARG A 797 -32.00 2.94 27.66
CA ARG A 797 -32.02 4.19 26.89
C ARG A 797 -32.05 5.45 27.76
N LEU A 798 -32.56 5.33 28.97
CA LEU A 798 -32.62 6.41 29.95
C LEU A 798 -31.39 6.45 30.87
N LEU A 799 -30.45 5.49 30.73
CA LEU A 799 -29.18 5.43 31.49
C LEU A 799 -29.38 5.34 33.01
N TRP A 800 -30.37 4.54 33.49
CA TRP A 800 -30.56 4.27 34.91
C TRP A 800 -29.50 3.37 35.54
N ARG A 801 -28.64 2.70 34.67
CA ARG A 801 -27.41 1.97 35.02
C ARG A 801 -26.40 2.13 33.90
N PHE A 802 -25.17 1.71 34.16
CA PHE A 802 -24.19 1.59 33.06
C PHE A 802 -24.54 0.40 32.15
N PRO A 803 -24.62 0.57 30.82
CA PRO A 803 -24.88 -0.53 29.90
C PRO A 803 -23.65 -1.41 29.73
N SER A 804 -23.71 -2.67 30.16
CA SER A 804 -22.65 -3.63 29.94
C SER A 804 -22.53 -3.94 28.43
N ARG A 805 -21.32 -4.04 27.91
CA ARG A 805 -21.06 -4.29 26.49
C ARG A 805 -19.85 -5.19 26.29
N ARG A 806 -19.90 -5.99 25.21
CA ARG A 806 -18.77 -6.83 24.82
C ARG A 806 -17.64 -5.97 24.24
N LEU A 807 -16.38 -6.38 24.50
CA LEU A 807 -15.21 -5.83 23.83
C LEU A 807 -15.31 -6.06 22.30
N GLU A 808 -14.80 -5.12 21.56
CA GLU A 808 -14.65 -5.25 20.11
C GLU A 808 -13.53 -6.23 19.75
N ALA A 809 -13.54 -6.75 18.54
CA ALA A 809 -12.58 -7.72 18.02
C ALA A 809 -11.12 -7.33 18.31
N GLU A 810 -10.77 -6.10 17.99
CA GLU A 810 -9.43 -5.55 18.20
C GLU A 810 -9.08 -5.47 19.69
N GLY A 811 -10.03 -5.06 20.53
CA GLY A 811 -9.86 -5.01 21.98
C GLY A 811 -9.64 -6.40 22.59
N ILE A 812 -10.36 -7.42 22.12
CA ILE A 812 -10.19 -8.81 22.57
C ILE A 812 -8.78 -9.31 22.21
N ARG A 813 -8.36 -9.15 20.94
CA ARG A 813 -7.04 -9.57 20.50
C ARG A 813 -5.91 -8.85 21.24
N ASP A 814 -5.99 -7.55 21.32
CA ASP A 814 -4.99 -6.72 21.98
C ASP A 814 -4.91 -7.02 23.49
N ALA A 815 -6.07 -7.29 24.15
CA ALA A 815 -6.10 -7.71 25.55
C ALA A 815 -5.45 -9.08 25.77
N MET A 816 -5.70 -10.05 24.89
CA MET A 816 -5.04 -11.37 24.96
C MET A 816 -3.51 -11.23 24.84
N LEU A 817 -3.03 -10.44 23.89
CA LEU A 817 -1.59 -10.14 23.73
C LEU A 817 -1.00 -9.39 24.93
N ALA A 818 -1.75 -8.45 25.50
CA ALA A 818 -1.31 -7.70 26.69
C ALA A 818 -1.17 -8.62 27.92
N VAL A 819 -2.16 -9.48 28.15
CA VAL A 819 -2.21 -10.39 29.29
C VAL A 819 -1.16 -11.51 29.15
N SER A 820 -0.93 -12.03 27.92
CA SER A 820 0.14 -13.01 27.66
C SER A 820 1.56 -12.41 27.72
N GLY A 821 1.68 -11.06 27.69
CA GLY A 821 2.95 -10.33 27.71
C GLY A 821 3.63 -10.24 26.34
N ARG A 822 2.91 -10.54 25.25
CA ARG A 822 3.43 -10.52 23.89
C ARG A 822 3.11 -9.26 23.09
N LEU A 823 2.27 -8.36 23.61
CA LEU A 823 1.84 -7.18 22.89
C LEU A 823 3.02 -6.28 22.49
N ASN A 824 3.21 -6.10 21.19
CA ASN A 824 4.18 -5.16 20.64
C ASN A 824 3.56 -3.77 20.52
N LEU A 825 4.05 -2.83 21.29
CA LEU A 825 3.54 -1.46 21.38
C LEU A 825 4.16 -0.49 20.34
N LYS A 826 4.84 -1.01 19.30
CA LYS A 826 5.36 -0.19 18.19
C LYS A 826 4.23 0.55 17.49
N THR A 827 4.35 1.88 17.39
CA THR A 827 3.35 2.77 16.78
C THR A 827 3.69 3.12 15.33
N GLY A 828 2.65 3.40 14.54
CA GLY A 828 2.77 3.96 13.18
C GLY A 828 3.45 3.07 12.15
N GLY A 829 3.60 3.62 10.94
CA GLY A 829 4.26 2.95 9.83
C GLY A 829 3.40 1.89 9.13
N PRO A 830 3.97 1.18 8.14
CA PRO A 830 3.27 0.12 7.43
C PRO A 830 2.68 -0.91 8.40
N GLY A 831 1.52 -1.45 8.01
CA GLY A 831 0.83 -2.47 8.79
C GLY A 831 1.46 -3.86 8.64
N PHE A 832 0.88 -4.83 9.37
CA PHE A 832 1.20 -6.25 9.25
C PHE A 832 0.03 -7.01 8.60
N ASP A 833 0.33 -8.18 8.02
CA ASP A 833 -0.66 -8.98 7.33
C ASP A 833 -1.41 -9.95 8.27
N LEU A 834 -2.71 -10.10 8.02
CA LEU A 834 -3.55 -11.17 8.60
C LEU A 834 -3.69 -12.36 7.65
N PHE A 835 -3.30 -12.19 6.38
CA PHE A 835 -3.40 -13.17 5.32
C PHE A 835 -2.05 -13.34 4.63
N SER A 836 -1.73 -14.54 4.16
CA SER A 836 -0.45 -14.85 3.50
C SER A 836 -0.34 -14.25 2.09
N SER A 837 -1.46 -13.87 1.48
CA SER A 837 -1.49 -13.13 0.22
C SER A 837 -2.54 -12.04 0.26
N ARG A 838 -2.33 -10.97 -0.52
CA ARG A 838 -3.24 -9.84 -0.65
C ARG A 838 -3.61 -9.63 -2.12
N GLY A 839 -4.89 -9.72 -2.42
CA GLY A 839 -5.43 -9.47 -3.76
C GLY A 839 -5.43 -10.70 -4.67
N GLY A 840 -6.22 -10.61 -5.74
CA GLY A 840 -6.40 -11.64 -6.74
C GLY A 840 -7.61 -12.56 -6.49
N LEU A 841 -7.88 -13.42 -7.44
CA LEU A 841 -9.04 -14.32 -7.44
C LEU A 841 -8.83 -15.59 -6.60
N SER A 842 -7.65 -15.81 -6.04
CA SER A 842 -7.28 -17.05 -5.35
C SER A 842 -7.68 -17.13 -3.88
N GLY A 843 -8.40 -16.14 -3.36
CA GLY A 843 -8.78 -16.04 -1.94
C GLY A 843 -7.67 -15.52 -1.04
N PHE A 844 -7.96 -15.43 0.25
CA PHE A 844 -7.07 -14.86 1.28
C PHE A 844 -6.77 -15.90 2.36
N PRO A 845 -5.75 -16.78 2.20
CA PRO A 845 -5.39 -17.75 3.22
C PRO A 845 -4.92 -17.05 4.51
N PRO A 846 -5.52 -17.35 5.67
CA PRO A 846 -5.18 -16.67 6.92
C PRO A 846 -3.79 -17.06 7.43
N ILE A 847 -3.12 -16.12 8.07
CA ILE A 847 -1.92 -16.37 8.86
C ILE A 847 -2.36 -16.88 10.22
N LEU A 848 -1.91 -18.07 10.60
CA LEU A 848 -2.29 -18.70 11.85
C LEU A 848 -1.32 -18.44 13.01
N LYS A 849 -0.06 -18.07 12.73
CA LYS A 849 0.97 -17.79 13.71
C LYS A 849 1.55 -16.40 13.51
N PHE A 850 1.64 -15.63 14.58
CA PHE A 850 2.11 -14.25 14.55
C PHE A 850 3.41 -14.08 15.34
N GLN A 851 4.36 -13.32 14.79
CA GLN A 851 5.64 -12.95 15.40
C GLN A 851 5.97 -11.49 15.05
N GLY A 852 6.92 -10.89 15.76
CA GLY A 852 7.44 -9.56 15.45
C GLY A 852 6.36 -8.48 15.31
N ASP A 853 6.25 -7.86 14.15
CA ASP A 853 5.23 -6.84 13.87
C ASP A 853 3.80 -7.41 13.86
N GLY A 854 3.61 -8.70 13.61
CA GLY A 854 2.30 -9.36 13.71
C GLY A 854 1.73 -9.41 15.13
N LEU A 855 2.50 -9.06 16.16
CA LEU A 855 2.06 -8.93 17.56
C LEU A 855 1.69 -7.49 17.94
N ARG A 856 1.71 -6.55 17.00
CA ARG A 856 1.27 -5.17 17.21
C ARG A 856 -0.23 -5.11 17.46
N ARG A 857 -0.69 -3.96 17.91
CA ARG A 857 -2.13 -3.68 18.05
C ARG A 857 -2.86 -3.87 16.72
N MET A 858 -4.08 -4.41 16.79
CA MET A 858 -4.84 -4.80 15.60
C MET A 858 -5.20 -3.61 14.68
N ILE A 859 -5.20 -2.38 15.18
CA ILE A 859 -5.36 -1.17 14.34
C ILE A 859 -4.27 -1.07 13.25
N TYR A 860 -3.11 -1.70 13.46
CA TYR A 860 -2.02 -1.77 12.49
C TYR A 860 -2.10 -2.99 11.57
N ALA A 861 -3.08 -3.87 11.71
CA ALA A 861 -3.32 -4.94 10.75
C ALA A 861 -3.80 -4.35 9.42
N HIS A 862 -3.29 -4.89 8.30
CA HIS A 862 -3.81 -4.52 6.98
C HIS A 862 -5.26 -4.97 6.86
N LYS A 863 -6.15 -4.00 6.62
CA LYS A 863 -7.58 -4.23 6.48
C LYS A 863 -7.91 -4.49 5.00
N ILE A 864 -8.22 -5.73 4.69
CA ILE A 864 -8.67 -6.13 3.36
C ILE A 864 -10.17 -5.90 3.28
N ARG A 865 -10.59 -5.07 2.33
CA ARG A 865 -12.01 -4.72 2.15
C ARG A 865 -12.82 -5.95 1.80
N MET A 866 -13.97 -6.13 2.49
CA MET A 866 -14.92 -7.23 2.33
C MET A 866 -14.37 -8.62 2.68
N GLU A 867 -13.18 -8.70 3.32
CA GLU A 867 -12.60 -9.94 3.84
C GLU A 867 -12.48 -9.87 5.35
N PRO A 868 -13.32 -10.59 6.08
CA PRO A 868 -13.26 -10.64 7.54
C PRO A 868 -12.05 -11.48 7.99
N ASP A 869 -11.38 -11.05 9.04
CA ASP A 869 -10.34 -11.87 9.70
C ASP A 869 -10.89 -13.25 10.13
N ALA A 870 -10.08 -14.29 10.00
CA ALA A 870 -10.50 -15.66 10.22
C ALA A 870 -10.95 -15.94 11.67
N VAL A 871 -10.38 -15.26 12.66
CA VAL A 871 -10.70 -15.46 14.09
C VAL A 871 -11.58 -14.33 14.60
N PHE A 872 -11.12 -13.10 14.43
CA PHE A 872 -11.73 -11.92 15.03
C PHE A 872 -12.84 -11.31 14.16
N GLY A 873 -12.93 -11.65 12.88
CA GLY A 873 -14.06 -11.30 12.02
C GLY A 873 -15.41 -11.77 12.55
N ALA A 874 -15.42 -12.91 13.24
CA ALA A 874 -16.63 -13.44 13.92
C ALA A 874 -17.15 -12.52 15.05
N PHE A 875 -16.36 -11.55 15.52
CA PHE A 875 -16.72 -10.61 16.58
C PHE A 875 -17.23 -9.26 16.03
N ASP A 876 -17.97 -9.33 14.93
CA ASP A 876 -18.61 -8.16 14.31
C ASP A 876 -17.62 -7.07 13.88
N CYS A 877 -16.40 -7.46 13.50
CA CYS A 877 -15.40 -6.54 12.96
C CYS A 877 -15.86 -6.01 11.60
N PRO A 878 -15.94 -4.68 11.39
CA PRO A 878 -16.36 -4.13 10.10
C PRO A 878 -15.41 -4.55 8.97
N ASP A 879 -15.97 -4.90 7.83
CA ASP A 879 -15.24 -5.31 6.63
C ASP A 879 -14.84 -4.14 5.72
N ALA A 880 -15.11 -2.91 6.15
CA ALA A 880 -14.89 -1.68 5.42
C ALA A 880 -15.65 -1.56 4.07
N GLY A 881 -16.65 -2.40 3.82
CA GLY A 881 -17.53 -2.28 2.66
C GLY A 881 -18.44 -1.06 2.73
N GLN A 882 -18.91 -0.75 3.94
CA GLN A 882 -19.79 0.39 4.21
C GLN A 882 -19.33 1.18 5.43
N SER A 883 -19.85 2.40 5.60
CA SER A 883 -19.67 3.19 6.82
C SER A 883 -20.33 2.49 8.01
N VAL A 884 -19.56 2.29 9.06
CA VAL A 884 -20.06 1.65 10.30
C VAL A 884 -19.89 2.62 11.46
N SER A 885 -20.93 3.39 11.73
CA SER A 885 -20.96 4.30 12.89
C SER A 885 -21.20 3.57 14.20
N ARG A 886 -21.90 2.44 14.17
CA ARG A 886 -22.18 1.56 15.30
C ARG A 886 -21.96 0.12 14.92
N ARG A 887 -21.05 -0.55 15.61
CA ARG A 887 -20.81 -1.99 15.39
C ARG A 887 -21.97 -2.81 15.95
N ARG A 888 -22.33 -3.88 15.27
CA ARG A 888 -23.26 -4.88 15.81
C ARG A 888 -22.58 -5.58 16.99
N GLN A 889 -23.39 -6.11 17.89
CA GLN A 889 -22.94 -6.96 19.00
C GLN A 889 -23.74 -8.24 18.98
N SER A 890 -23.27 -9.20 18.19
CA SER A 890 -23.88 -10.54 18.15
C SER A 890 -23.27 -11.44 19.23
N THR A 891 -24.02 -12.43 19.69
CA THR A 891 -23.50 -13.52 20.52
C THR A 891 -23.77 -14.83 19.78
N THR A 892 -22.72 -15.45 19.28
CA THR A 892 -22.82 -16.65 18.44
C THR A 892 -21.92 -17.79 18.96
N PRO A 893 -22.31 -19.07 18.76
CA PRO A 893 -21.45 -20.19 19.10
C PRO A 893 -20.08 -20.16 18.42
N ILE A 894 -19.98 -19.60 17.21
CA ILE A 894 -18.72 -19.43 16.47
C ILE A 894 -17.71 -18.57 17.25
N GLN A 895 -18.18 -17.52 17.92
CA GLN A 895 -17.31 -16.65 18.74
C GLN A 895 -16.65 -17.46 19.87
N ALA A 896 -17.45 -18.24 20.61
CA ALA A 896 -16.94 -19.10 21.68
C ALA A 896 -15.99 -20.19 21.14
N LEU A 897 -16.33 -20.79 19.99
CA LEU A 897 -15.47 -21.78 19.34
C LEU A 897 -14.14 -21.17 18.87
N ASN A 898 -14.15 -19.99 18.30
CA ASN A 898 -12.95 -19.29 17.87
C ASN A 898 -12.05 -18.93 19.06
N LEU A 899 -12.62 -18.40 20.15
CA LEU A 899 -11.86 -18.10 21.37
C LEU A 899 -11.35 -19.34 22.08
N PHE A 900 -11.97 -20.49 21.88
CA PHE A 900 -11.52 -21.71 22.54
C PHE A 900 -10.56 -22.55 21.68
N ASN A 901 -10.71 -22.57 20.34
CA ASN A 901 -10.02 -23.51 19.46
C ASN A 901 -9.09 -22.85 18.43
N SER A 902 -9.10 -21.51 18.27
CA SER A 902 -8.20 -20.90 17.30
C SER A 902 -6.73 -21.09 17.70
N GLN A 903 -5.86 -21.23 16.71
CA GLN A 903 -4.42 -21.35 16.94
C GLN A 903 -3.87 -20.15 17.71
N PHE A 904 -4.39 -18.96 17.41
CA PHE A 904 -4.02 -17.72 18.11
C PHE A 904 -4.30 -17.83 19.62
N THR A 905 -5.52 -18.24 20.00
CA THR A 905 -5.90 -18.37 21.42
C THR A 905 -5.08 -19.44 22.13
N ILE A 906 -4.83 -20.54 21.45
CA ILE A 906 -4.00 -21.64 21.99
C ILE A 906 -2.57 -21.15 22.25
N ASP A 907 -1.99 -20.42 21.30
CA ASP A 907 -0.63 -19.90 21.45
C ASP A 907 -0.56 -18.84 22.56
N GLU A 908 -1.52 -17.90 22.62
CA GLU A 908 -1.54 -16.88 23.68
C GLU A 908 -1.81 -17.48 25.07
N SER A 909 -2.60 -18.56 25.17
CA SER A 909 -2.81 -19.27 26.43
C SER A 909 -1.53 -19.92 26.96
N LYS A 910 -0.72 -20.48 26.05
CA LYS A 910 0.60 -21.04 26.39
C LYS A 910 1.56 -19.96 26.86
N GLU A 911 1.59 -18.82 26.17
CA GLU A 911 2.45 -17.71 26.54
C GLU A 911 2.03 -17.07 27.87
N MET A 912 0.72 -16.93 28.12
CA MET A 912 0.20 -16.49 29.42
C MET A 912 0.61 -17.44 30.54
N ALA A 913 0.50 -18.76 30.32
CA ALA A 913 0.94 -19.76 31.29
C ALA A 913 2.46 -19.68 31.58
N LYS A 914 3.28 -19.51 30.55
CA LYS A 914 4.73 -19.30 30.69
C LYS A 914 5.03 -18.03 31.50
N ARG A 915 4.32 -16.95 31.21
CA ARG A 915 4.43 -15.68 31.95
C ARG A 915 4.11 -15.89 33.42
N ILE A 916 2.99 -16.53 33.74
CA ILE A 916 2.58 -16.79 35.13
C ILE A 916 3.65 -17.61 35.86
N ILE A 917 4.13 -18.71 35.27
CA ILE A 917 5.19 -19.53 35.88
C ILE A 917 6.46 -18.73 36.12
N LYS A 918 6.85 -17.89 35.15
CA LYS A 918 8.00 -17.01 35.26
C LYS A 918 7.86 -15.98 36.38
N ASP A 919 6.65 -15.40 36.51
CA ASP A 919 6.42 -14.27 37.42
C ASP A 919 6.28 -14.76 38.88
N VAL A 920 5.63 -15.91 39.11
CA VAL A 920 5.23 -16.35 40.46
C VAL A 920 5.59 -17.81 40.80
N GLY A 921 6.28 -18.54 39.91
CA GLY A 921 6.72 -19.91 40.16
C GLY A 921 5.60 -20.96 40.00
N SER A 922 5.70 -22.10 40.74
CA SER A 922 4.89 -23.30 40.50
C SER A 922 3.76 -23.52 41.52
N GLU A 923 3.61 -22.66 42.52
CA GLU A 923 2.57 -22.80 43.54
C GLU A 923 1.17 -22.49 42.98
N LEU A 924 0.27 -23.47 42.93
CA LEU A 924 -1.01 -23.40 42.22
C LEU A 924 -1.90 -22.22 42.72
N PRO A 925 -2.13 -22.01 44.04
CA PRO A 925 -2.98 -20.91 44.48
C PRO A 925 -2.42 -19.54 44.07
N VAL A 926 -1.08 -19.40 44.02
CA VAL A 926 -0.39 -18.19 43.63
C VAL A 926 -0.51 -17.97 42.13
N GLN A 927 -0.37 -19.04 41.33
CA GLN A 927 -0.58 -18.98 39.87
C GLN A 927 -2.02 -18.58 39.52
N VAL A 928 -3.02 -19.17 40.19
CA VAL A 928 -4.42 -18.81 40.00
C VAL A 928 -4.66 -17.32 40.32
N THR A 929 -4.19 -16.88 41.49
CA THR A 929 -4.33 -15.47 41.90
C THR A 929 -3.68 -14.54 40.89
N HIS A 930 -2.48 -14.87 40.41
CA HIS A 930 -1.78 -14.06 39.43
C HIS A 930 -2.51 -14.03 38.07
N ALA A 931 -3.06 -15.16 37.62
CA ALA A 931 -3.87 -15.24 36.40
C ALA A 931 -5.09 -14.33 36.46
N TYR A 932 -5.79 -14.29 37.60
CA TYR A 932 -6.96 -13.42 37.83
C TYR A 932 -6.57 -11.93 37.84
N TRP A 933 -5.44 -11.60 38.47
CA TRP A 933 -4.92 -10.23 38.44
C TRP A 933 -4.53 -9.78 37.04
N LEU A 934 -3.91 -10.64 36.23
CA LEU A 934 -3.55 -10.31 34.85
C LEU A 934 -4.78 -10.09 33.97
N ALA A 935 -5.81 -10.93 34.12
CA ALA A 935 -6.96 -10.96 33.22
C ALA A 935 -8.10 -10.03 33.68
N TYR A 936 -8.36 -10.00 34.99
CA TYR A 936 -9.55 -9.33 35.55
C TYR A 936 -9.22 -8.18 36.49
N GLY A 937 -7.97 -8.09 36.99
CA GLY A 937 -7.55 -7.03 37.94
C GLY A 937 -8.09 -7.23 39.35
N ARG A 938 -8.46 -8.45 39.77
CA ARG A 938 -9.00 -8.77 41.08
C ARG A 938 -8.47 -10.08 41.66
N ASP A 939 -8.66 -10.24 42.95
CA ASP A 939 -8.44 -11.53 43.59
C ASP A 939 -9.54 -12.54 43.20
N PRO A 940 -9.18 -13.82 43.04
CA PRO A 940 -10.16 -14.89 42.89
C PRO A 940 -10.89 -15.18 44.19
N GLN A 941 -12.17 -15.55 44.13
CA GLN A 941 -12.91 -16.05 45.26
C GLN A 941 -12.37 -17.45 45.70
N PRO A 942 -12.56 -17.87 47.00
CA PRO A 942 -12.08 -19.15 47.45
C PRO A 942 -12.55 -20.34 46.59
N LYS A 943 -13.78 -20.31 46.08
CA LYS A 943 -14.29 -21.32 45.17
C LYS A 943 -13.58 -21.29 43.80
N GLU A 944 -13.33 -20.11 43.29
CA GLU A 944 -12.64 -19.95 42.01
C GLU A 944 -11.21 -20.50 42.08
N ILE A 945 -10.51 -20.34 43.22
CA ILE A 945 -9.20 -20.92 43.47
C ILE A 945 -9.28 -22.44 43.39
N SER A 946 -10.20 -23.07 44.15
CA SER A 946 -10.31 -24.54 44.20
C SER A 946 -10.71 -25.14 42.85
N ASP A 947 -11.61 -24.52 42.12
CA ASP A 947 -12.05 -24.97 40.81
C ASP A 947 -10.89 -24.83 39.78
N ALA A 948 -10.17 -23.70 39.78
CA ALA A 948 -9.02 -23.46 38.92
C ALA A 948 -7.86 -24.40 39.21
N GLU A 949 -7.54 -24.67 40.48
CA GLU A 949 -6.54 -25.69 40.85
C GLU A 949 -6.90 -27.07 40.30
N SER A 950 -8.18 -27.46 40.39
CA SER A 950 -8.65 -28.73 39.82
C SER A 950 -8.40 -28.78 38.31
N VAL A 951 -8.70 -27.71 37.57
CA VAL A 951 -8.45 -27.59 36.13
C VAL A 951 -6.94 -27.71 35.84
N ILE A 952 -6.10 -27.00 36.60
CA ILE A 952 -4.65 -27.03 36.39
C ILE A 952 -4.10 -28.45 36.62
N ARG A 953 -4.53 -29.13 37.67
CA ARG A 953 -4.07 -30.49 37.96
C ARG A 953 -4.47 -31.51 36.91
N GLN A 954 -5.63 -31.36 36.29
CA GLN A 954 -6.16 -32.30 35.29
C GLN A 954 -5.73 -31.96 33.87
N HIS A 955 -5.60 -30.69 33.52
CA HIS A 955 -5.49 -30.24 32.14
C HIS A 955 -4.35 -29.23 31.90
N GLY A 956 -3.63 -28.81 32.96
CA GLY A 956 -2.53 -27.87 32.88
C GLY A 956 -2.98 -26.39 32.94
N LEU A 957 -2.01 -25.52 33.29
CA LEU A 957 -2.22 -24.08 33.43
C LEU A 957 -2.66 -23.41 32.13
N GLU A 958 -2.20 -23.91 30.99
CA GLU A 958 -2.60 -23.39 29.66
C GLU A 958 -4.11 -23.52 29.43
N THR A 959 -4.74 -24.57 29.94
CA THR A 959 -6.18 -24.78 29.82
C THR A 959 -6.95 -23.77 30.68
N LEU A 960 -6.48 -23.46 31.89
CA LEU A 960 -7.05 -22.42 32.71
C LEU A 960 -6.94 -21.06 31.98
N CYS A 961 -5.77 -20.70 31.43
CA CYS A 961 -5.57 -19.47 30.69
C CYS A 961 -6.53 -19.38 29.49
N ARG A 962 -6.75 -20.48 28.78
CA ARG A 962 -7.70 -20.56 27.66
C ARG A 962 -9.15 -20.37 28.13
N ALA A 963 -9.53 -20.93 29.27
CA ALA A 963 -10.85 -20.74 29.85
C ALA A 963 -11.08 -19.27 30.29
N ILE A 964 -10.06 -18.63 30.84
CA ILE A 964 -10.06 -17.21 31.19
C ILE A 964 -10.34 -16.34 29.97
N PHE A 965 -9.64 -16.55 28.86
CA PHE A 965 -9.85 -15.80 27.60
C PHE A 965 -11.26 -15.97 27.02
N ASN A 966 -11.95 -17.05 27.32
CA ASN A 966 -13.32 -17.31 26.87
C ASN A 966 -14.41 -16.94 27.91
N SER A 967 -14.01 -16.35 29.03
CA SER A 967 -14.95 -15.96 30.08
C SER A 967 -15.65 -14.63 29.76
N ASN A 968 -16.90 -14.48 30.23
CA ASN A 968 -17.62 -13.21 30.09
C ASN A 968 -16.91 -12.06 30.80
N GLU A 969 -16.26 -12.31 31.94
CA GLU A 969 -15.52 -11.28 32.68
C GLU A 969 -14.33 -10.73 31.89
N PHE A 970 -13.70 -11.57 31.06
CA PHE A 970 -12.64 -11.12 30.14
C PHE A 970 -13.20 -10.34 28.95
N LEU A 971 -14.31 -10.78 28.40
CA LEU A 971 -14.85 -10.29 27.13
C LEU A 971 -15.77 -9.07 27.27
N PHE A 972 -16.32 -8.79 28.44
CA PHE A 972 -17.29 -7.70 28.64
C PHE A 972 -16.72 -6.60 29.53
N ILE A 973 -17.16 -5.38 29.25
CA ILE A 973 -17.03 -4.22 30.12
C ILE A 973 -18.30 -4.14 30.95
N PRO A 974 -18.21 -4.29 32.27
CA PRO A 974 -19.37 -4.32 33.16
C PRO A 974 -19.93 -2.92 33.43
#